data_7726c77685aba4833935fe51468eb562
#
_entry.id   7726c77685aba4833935fe51468eb562
#
_cell.length_a   1.000
_cell.length_b   1.000
_cell.length_c   1.000
_cell.angle_alpha   90.00
_cell.angle_beta   90.00
_cell.angle_gamma   90.00
#
_symmetry.space_group_name_H-M   'P 1'
#
loop_
_entity.id
_entity.type
_entity.pdbx_description
1 polymer ?
#
loop_
_entity_poly.entity_id
_entity_poly.type
_entity_poly.pdbx_seq_one_letter_code
_entity_poly.pdbx_strand_id
1 'polypeptide(L)'
;MKFVRPILLFTLGFCAFAEAYDPARFEREVLVTSSHDAIQFEVLANGDIVFVEFAGGVKRWDAKSGDVTTLGYVPTFAKGEVGLLGFAVSPDFLKNGHLFTLHCPKSKQDTMRVSRFVVKGAKLDIAGEEVLLDWPYDDEHIFHMGGAVFMDGRGYLYIGNGDNCHWRPGLPIDFRPGMKSWDAMRSAGNSQDLRGKILRIQPKEEGGYAIPRGNLFTNPKNGRLEIYAMGVRNPFRMTVDDSTGILYFGDVGPNVFPELKIKPLGYDEINAAPKAANFGWPLFIGPNEPYPVYDFENSKVVATFKPEAPVNHSPNNTGIKKLPPAQPALIWYGNLKSKHFPSLGSGGRSIMAGPVYHYDAKSKSPIRLPKELDGHLFIYEWMRNWIQVSKLGSDGPTVKPFLPDWNFRRPVDMKLGLDGALYLIEYGDKGWENADSRISRIVYRRGNRAPTAVVVADVSAGKHPLKVTLDAGGSIDPDGDTLKYTWGNGKTGSKHVLNFSKPGTYQVSVTAVDDSGAKSTATQSIQVGNARPQVSFNSPSHGSFFDWKDKLKYELKVSDAETANIDGNLVSLQGEFRNRRYLTDTDAELSTPGLAMMRKSTCFACHISDAPSAGPAYELVAKKYANDNQAPESLALKVLNGGVGVWGQQPMPPHPQHTIEQTRLMVDWILSLNKNNASTPRRGMAGIYTAPAKRKNRVDEGVLVLTAGYTDAGAVGVPPLRGEATIVLHSRRKKAALYDVNHGMQYVEQVEGEKGIIGHFENGDAIIFRELNLSGIKNVIVRAGGLSKLGRFELRKGSPKGSLLASIKVKETGDREFEELPAQLKAGGLTDVCVVAKTKGVLGLNWIEFQK
;
A
#
# COMPACT_ATOMS: atom_id res chain seq x y z
N MET A 1 11.06 38.75 -59.68
CA MET A 1 11.20 39.07 -58.24
C MET A 1 10.48 37.99 -57.45
N LYS A 2 11.27 37.07 -56.88
CA LYS A 2 10.76 35.96 -56.03
C LYS A 2 10.85 36.41 -54.58
N PHE A 3 9.69 36.55 -53.91
CA PHE A 3 9.63 36.80 -52.45
C PHE A 3 9.86 35.49 -51.72
N VAL A 4 10.93 35.39 -51.01
CA VAL A 4 11.22 34.33 -50.01
C VAL A 4 10.61 34.81 -48.69
N ARG A 5 9.64 34.04 -48.13
CA ARG A 5 9.17 34.23 -46.76
C ARG A 5 10.07 33.46 -45.82
N PRO A 6 10.53 34.02 -44.70
CA PRO A 6 11.21 33.26 -43.69
C PRO A 6 10.21 32.45 -42.83
N ILE A 7 10.48 31.16 -42.69
CA ILE A 7 9.80 30.27 -41.76
C ILE A 7 10.35 30.58 -40.37
N LEU A 8 9.55 31.16 -39.51
CA LEU A 8 9.85 31.26 -38.07
C LEU A 8 9.61 29.88 -37.44
N LEU A 9 10.71 29.17 -37.11
CA LEU A 9 10.64 28.02 -36.20
C LEU A 9 10.33 28.53 -34.80
N PHE A 10 9.09 28.33 -34.34
CA PHE A 10 8.79 28.37 -32.93
C PHE A 10 9.35 27.10 -32.26
N THR A 11 10.50 27.18 -31.66
CA THR A 11 10.94 26.23 -30.66
C THR A 11 10.06 26.41 -29.44
N LEU A 12 9.08 25.52 -29.27
CA LEU A 12 8.41 25.30 -28.01
C LEU A 12 9.47 24.81 -27.03
N GLY A 13 10.02 25.73 -26.26
CA GLY A 13 10.80 25.43 -25.09
C GLY A 13 9.87 24.74 -24.10
N PHE A 14 9.98 23.43 -23.99
CA PHE A 14 9.56 22.72 -22.78
C PHE A 14 10.42 23.30 -21.65
N CYS A 15 9.90 24.29 -20.92
CA CYS A 15 10.37 24.56 -19.58
C CYS A 15 10.00 23.32 -18.74
N ALA A 16 10.87 22.35 -18.74
CA ALA A 16 10.95 21.40 -17.62
C ALA A 16 11.20 22.28 -16.41
N PHE A 17 10.17 22.49 -15.59
CA PHE A 17 10.37 23.01 -14.23
C PHE A 17 11.24 21.96 -13.54
N ALA A 18 12.52 22.21 -13.40
CA ALA A 18 13.41 21.43 -12.59
C ALA A 18 12.72 21.29 -11.22
N GLU A 19 12.53 20.07 -10.76
CA GLU A 19 12.16 19.83 -9.37
C GLU A 19 13.21 20.52 -8.52
N ALA A 20 12.77 21.35 -7.58
CA ALA A 20 13.68 22.17 -6.81
C ALA A 20 14.54 21.34 -5.83
N TYR A 21 14.28 20.04 -5.68
CA TYR A 21 15.04 19.06 -4.91
C TYR A 21 15.23 17.76 -5.73
N ASP A 22 16.28 16.99 -5.39
CA ASP A 22 16.55 15.69 -6.03
C ASP A 22 15.75 14.57 -5.35
N PRO A 23 14.74 13.96 -6.03
CA PRO A 23 13.96 12.86 -5.47
C PRO A 23 14.79 11.63 -5.11
N ALA A 24 15.92 11.38 -5.77
CA ALA A 24 16.80 10.24 -5.51
C ALA A 24 17.52 10.33 -4.14
N ARG A 25 17.48 11.49 -3.48
CA ARG A 25 18.05 11.69 -2.16
C ARG A 25 17.09 11.39 -1.00
N PHE A 26 15.83 11.07 -1.31
CA PHE A 26 14.90 10.63 -0.29
C PHE A 26 15.06 9.13 -0.03
N GLU A 27 15.01 8.77 1.22
CA GLU A 27 15.04 7.38 1.69
C GLU A 27 13.90 7.13 2.67
N ARG A 28 13.33 5.93 2.63
CA ARG A 28 12.33 5.48 3.61
C ARG A 28 13.02 4.57 4.63
N GLU A 29 12.99 4.97 5.88
CA GLU A 29 13.44 4.16 7.00
C GLU A 29 12.21 3.61 7.73
N VAL A 30 12.04 2.28 7.73
CA VAL A 30 10.96 1.62 8.45
C VAL A 30 11.37 1.48 9.92
N LEU A 31 10.58 2.05 10.82
CA LEU A 31 10.84 2.07 12.27
C LEU A 31 10.05 0.98 13.00
N VAL A 32 8.77 0.82 12.62
CA VAL A 32 7.89 -0.22 13.17
C VAL A 32 7.31 -1.00 12.01
N THR A 33 7.52 -2.31 12.03
CA THR A 33 6.93 -3.23 11.08
C THR A 33 5.68 -3.85 11.71
N SER A 34 4.64 -4.10 10.90
CA SER A 34 3.41 -4.73 11.39
C SER A 34 2.81 -4.01 12.60
N SER A 35 2.54 -2.68 12.41
CA SER A 35 1.89 -1.87 13.45
C SER A 35 0.40 -2.21 13.64
N HIS A 36 -0.06 -3.30 13.05
CA HIS A 36 -1.46 -3.74 13.03
C HIS A 36 -2.40 -2.64 12.54
N ASP A 37 -3.48 -2.36 13.26
CA ASP A 37 -4.45 -1.31 12.96
C ASP A 37 -4.07 0.05 13.59
N ALA A 38 -2.77 0.38 13.64
CA ALA A 38 -2.31 1.70 14.06
C ALA A 38 -2.88 2.80 13.16
N ILE A 39 -3.49 3.81 13.79
CA ILE A 39 -4.21 4.87 13.07
C ILE A 39 -3.67 6.26 13.31
N GLN A 40 -3.03 6.51 14.44
CA GLN A 40 -2.42 7.81 14.74
C GLN A 40 -1.17 7.63 15.61
N PHE A 41 -0.21 8.56 15.49
CA PHE A 41 1.03 8.57 16.27
C PHE A 41 1.47 10.00 16.61
N GLU A 42 2.33 10.12 17.64
CA GLU A 42 3.05 11.34 17.98
C GLU A 42 4.53 11.06 18.14
N VAL A 43 5.37 11.96 17.59
CA VAL A 43 6.82 11.91 17.72
C VAL A 43 7.23 12.77 18.90
N LEU A 44 7.81 12.16 19.93
CA LEU A 44 8.21 12.84 21.16
C LEU A 44 9.53 13.58 21.00
N ALA A 45 9.78 14.52 21.91
CA ALA A 45 11.02 15.34 21.90
C ALA A 45 12.32 14.53 22.02
N ASN A 46 12.28 13.33 22.58
CA ASN A 46 13.42 12.41 22.67
C ASN A 46 13.56 11.48 21.46
N GLY A 47 12.71 11.61 20.45
CA GLY A 47 12.68 10.81 19.24
C GLY A 47 11.82 9.55 19.33
N ASP A 48 11.28 9.18 20.50
CA ASP A 48 10.35 8.06 20.63
C ASP A 48 9.04 8.35 19.92
N ILE A 49 8.31 7.27 19.57
CA ILE A 49 6.99 7.39 18.96
C ILE A 49 5.97 6.72 19.87
N VAL A 50 4.92 7.45 20.25
CA VAL A 50 3.71 6.88 20.85
C VAL A 50 2.67 6.73 19.74
N PHE A 51 2.01 5.58 19.65
CA PHE A 51 0.98 5.35 18.65
C PHE A 51 -0.19 4.54 19.23
N VAL A 52 -1.35 4.70 18.61
CA VAL A 52 -2.57 4.04 19.03
C VAL A 52 -3.12 3.14 17.95
N GLU A 53 -3.70 2.02 18.37
CA GLU A 53 -4.41 1.05 17.55
C GLU A 53 -5.92 1.26 17.66
N PHE A 54 -6.65 1.05 16.56
CA PHE A 54 -8.11 1.25 16.49
C PHE A 54 -8.89 0.50 17.57
N ALA A 55 -8.41 -0.70 17.94
CA ALA A 55 -9.02 -1.53 18.99
C ALA A 55 -8.71 -1.08 20.43
N GLY A 56 -7.95 0.03 20.61
CA GLY A 56 -7.68 0.61 21.93
C GLY A 56 -6.23 0.44 22.42
N GLY A 57 -5.35 -0.23 21.68
CA GLY A 57 -3.94 -0.38 22.04
C GLY A 57 -3.21 0.95 22.07
N VAL A 58 -2.39 1.19 23.11
CA VAL A 58 -1.46 2.33 23.22
C VAL A 58 -0.07 1.77 23.34
N LYS A 59 0.82 2.13 22.39
CA LYS A 59 2.16 1.57 22.28
C LYS A 59 3.21 2.66 22.16
N ARG A 60 4.45 2.33 22.51
CA ARG A 60 5.62 3.21 22.38
C ARG A 60 6.73 2.45 21.66
N TRP A 61 7.28 3.06 20.63
CA TRP A 61 8.53 2.68 20.01
C TRP A 61 9.65 3.51 20.62
N ASP A 62 10.71 2.86 21.08
CA ASP A 62 11.90 3.48 21.68
C ASP A 62 12.94 3.77 20.60
N ALA A 63 13.34 5.03 20.46
CA ALA A 63 14.25 5.47 19.40
C ALA A 63 15.70 4.93 19.54
N LYS A 64 16.09 4.49 20.73
CA LYS A 64 17.45 3.99 21.00
C LYS A 64 17.55 2.50 20.78
N SER A 65 16.59 1.73 21.27
CA SER A 65 16.60 0.26 21.17
C SER A 65 15.90 -0.25 19.90
N GLY A 66 14.94 0.51 19.35
CA GLY A 66 14.06 0.08 18.27
C GLY A 66 12.91 -0.82 18.74
N ASP A 67 12.75 -1.03 20.05
CA ASP A 67 11.74 -1.91 20.60
C ASP A 67 10.37 -1.24 20.69
N VAL A 68 9.33 -2.05 20.49
CA VAL A 68 7.94 -1.61 20.70
C VAL A 68 7.42 -2.18 22.03
N THR A 69 6.95 -1.30 22.90
CA THR A 69 6.34 -1.65 24.19
C THR A 69 4.88 -1.26 24.23
N THR A 70 4.00 -2.17 24.67
CA THR A 70 2.59 -1.86 24.93
C THR A 70 2.46 -1.15 26.28
N LEU A 71 1.97 0.08 26.27
CA LEU A 71 1.73 0.88 27.47
C LEU A 71 0.41 0.48 28.16
N GLY A 72 -0.60 0.08 27.41
CA GLY A 72 -1.92 -0.35 27.91
C GLY A 72 -2.97 -0.39 26.81
N TYR A 73 -4.22 -0.62 27.23
CA TYR A 73 -5.38 -0.64 26.35
C TYR A 73 -6.48 0.26 26.89
N VAL A 74 -6.88 1.28 26.14
CA VAL A 74 -8.07 2.08 26.41
C VAL A 74 -9.31 1.19 26.22
N PRO A 75 -10.23 1.07 27.22
CA PRO A 75 -11.41 0.21 27.10
C PRO A 75 -12.38 0.72 26.00
N THR A 76 -12.19 0.26 24.77
CA THR A 76 -12.82 0.76 23.56
C THR A 76 -13.79 -0.26 22.98
N PHE A 77 -14.96 0.19 22.52
CA PHE A 77 -15.82 -0.55 21.60
C PHE A 77 -15.37 -0.24 20.18
N ALA A 78 -14.95 -1.28 19.44
CA ALA A 78 -14.44 -1.16 18.08
C ALA A 78 -15.33 -1.93 17.11
N LYS A 79 -15.99 -1.20 16.17
CA LYS A 79 -16.86 -1.76 15.14
C LYS A 79 -17.11 -0.75 14.02
N GLY A 80 -16.93 -1.13 12.75
CA GLY A 80 -17.10 -0.23 11.61
C GLY A 80 -16.17 0.98 11.69
N GLU A 81 -16.70 2.20 11.73
CA GLU A 81 -15.92 3.43 11.92
C GLU A 81 -15.84 3.89 13.39
N VAL A 82 -16.33 3.09 14.33
CA VAL A 82 -16.30 3.39 15.78
C VAL A 82 -15.16 2.62 16.43
N GLY A 83 -14.31 3.31 17.21
CA GLY A 83 -13.14 2.73 17.84
C GLY A 83 -12.36 3.75 18.67
N LEU A 84 -11.07 3.52 18.91
CA LEU A 84 -10.11 4.55 19.31
C LEU A 84 -9.66 5.25 18.03
N LEU A 85 -10.24 6.43 17.74
CA LEU A 85 -10.14 7.10 16.44
C LEU A 85 -8.96 8.06 16.35
N GLY A 86 -8.54 8.59 17.50
CA GLY A 86 -7.44 9.52 17.53
C GLY A 86 -6.93 9.80 18.94
N PHE A 87 -5.74 10.38 18.99
CA PHE A 87 -5.14 10.82 20.23
C PHE A 87 -4.18 11.99 20.00
N ALA A 88 -3.83 12.64 21.08
CA ALA A 88 -2.73 13.62 21.14
C ALA A 88 -2.02 13.49 22.48
N VAL A 89 -0.78 13.98 22.56
CA VAL A 89 -0.04 14.08 23.83
C VAL A 89 0.17 15.55 24.20
N SER A 90 0.30 15.80 25.51
CA SER A 90 0.68 17.11 26.01
C SER A 90 2.05 17.54 25.42
N PRO A 91 2.29 18.82 25.14
CA PRO A 91 3.63 19.33 24.82
C PRO A 91 4.70 18.97 25.87
N ASP A 92 4.28 18.83 27.13
CA ASP A 92 5.10 18.38 28.25
C ASP A 92 4.96 16.86 28.57
N PHE A 93 4.56 16.04 27.62
CA PHE A 93 4.27 14.61 27.83
C PHE A 93 5.39 13.85 28.55
N LEU A 94 6.65 14.12 28.23
CA LEU A 94 7.78 13.44 28.89
C LEU A 94 7.88 13.78 30.40
N LYS A 95 7.20 14.82 30.87
CA LYS A 95 7.16 15.22 32.30
C LYS A 95 5.85 14.78 32.96
N ASN A 96 4.69 15.05 32.32
CA ASN A 96 3.38 14.86 32.92
C ASN A 96 2.66 13.57 32.48
N GLY A 97 3.09 12.96 31.37
CA GLY A 97 2.50 11.74 30.82
C GLY A 97 1.07 11.91 30.30
N HIS A 98 0.56 13.13 30.10
CA HIS A 98 -0.81 13.40 29.69
C HIS A 98 -1.05 13.00 28.23
N LEU A 99 -1.98 12.08 28.03
CA LEU A 99 -2.44 11.56 26.75
C LEU A 99 -3.96 11.76 26.62
N PHE A 100 -4.40 12.33 25.50
CA PHE A 100 -5.81 12.63 25.23
C PHE A 100 -6.30 11.71 24.11
N THR A 101 -7.47 11.13 24.27
CA THR A 101 -8.06 10.19 23.28
C THR A 101 -9.44 10.65 22.85
N LEU A 102 -9.77 10.32 21.59
CA LEU A 102 -11.14 10.29 21.08
C LEU A 102 -11.50 8.83 20.84
N HIS A 103 -12.43 8.29 21.62
CA HIS A 103 -12.80 6.88 21.54
C HIS A 103 -14.29 6.65 21.88
N CYS A 104 -14.79 5.47 21.52
CA CYS A 104 -16.07 4.98 21.99
C CYS A 104 -15.84 4.08 23.20
N PRO A 105 -16.28 4.46 24.42
CA PRO A 105 -16.03 3.65 25.62
C PRO A 105 -16.82 2.35 25.58
N LYS A 106 -16.18 1.23 25.95
CA LYS A 106 -16.80 -0.10 25.96
C LYS A 106 -18.03 -0.16 26.87
N SER A 107 -18.06 0.67 27.91
CA SER A 107 -19.17 0.77 28.87
C SER A 107 -20.37 1.58 28.37
N LYS A 108 -20.20 2.36 27.26
CA LYS A 108 -21.27 3.24 26.72
C LYS A 108 -21.13 3.34 25.20
N GLN A 109 -21.62 2.30 24.51
CA GLN A 109 -21.38 2.04 23.10
C GLN A 109 -22.17 2.94 22.12
N ASP A 110 -22.96 3.88 22.62
CA ASP A 110 -23.71 4.90 21.88
C ASP A 110 -23.09 6.30 22.01
N THR A 111 -21.86 6.39 22.52
CA THR A 111 -21.24 7.66 22.91
C THR A 111 -19.81 7.75 22.36
N MET A 112 -19.48 8.89 21.78
CA MET A 112 -18.08 9.28 21.57
C MET A 112 -17.59 10.09 22.77
N ARG A 113 -16.34 9.85 23.14
CA ARG A 113 -15.73 10.40 24.36
C ARG A 113 -14.34 10.95 24.09
N VAL A 114 -14.07 12.12 24.66
CA VAL A 114 -12.72 12.67 24.84
C VAL A 114 -12.28 12.46 26.28
N SER A 115 -11.19 11.71 26.49
CA SER A 115 -10.63 11.45 27.82
C SER A 115 -9.17 11.86 27.89
N ARG A 116 -8.73 12.27 29.10
CA ARG A 116 -7.34 12.36 29.48
C ARG A 116 -6.94 11.10 30.26
N PHE A 117 -5.82 10.50 29.88
CA PHE A 117 -5.11 9.45 30.61
C PHE A 117 -3.72 9.92 30.99
N VAL A 118 -3.09 9.23 31.94
CA VAL A 118 -1.71 9.50 32.35
C VAL A 118 -0.83 8.26 32.08
N VAL A 119 0.27 8.44 31.39
CA VAL A 119 1.31 7.40 31.27
C VAL A 119 2.29 7.58 32.43
N LYS A 120 2.33 6.59 33.34
CA LYS A 120 3.23 6.53 34.49
C LYS A 120 4.34 5.50 34.22
N GLY A 121 5.55 5.97 33.94
CA GLY A 121 6.64 5.10 33.49
C GLY A 121 6.32 4.42 32.16
N ALA A 122 6.22 3.09 32.16
CA ALA A 122 5.88 2.30 30.97
C ALA A 122 4.41 1.80 30.97
N LYS A 123 3.51 2.41 31.73
CA LYS A 123 2.11 1.96 31.87
C LYS A 123 1.12 3.11 31.75
N LEU A 124 0.07 2.87 30.99
CA LEU A 124 -1.10 3.74 30.92
C LEU A 124 -1.98 3.52 32.17
N ASP A 125 -2.28 4.59 32.91
CA ASP A 125 -3.19 4.53 34.07
C ASP A 125 -4.64 4.59 33.60
N ILE A 126 -5.24 3.41 33.41
CA ILE A 126 -6.63 3.28 32.92
C ILE A 126 -7.64 3.65 34.02
N ALA A 127 -7.34 3.33 35.29
CA ALA A 127 -8.24 3.63 36.39
C ALA A 127 -8.35 5.14 36.66
N GLY A 128 -7.33 5.91 36.27
CA GLY A 128 -7.28 7.36 36.35
C GLY A 128 -7.89 8.08 35.13
N GLU A 129 -8.77 7.43 34.35
CA GLU A 129 -9.47 8.08 33.25
C GLU A 129 -10.20 9.34 33.71
N GLU A 130 -9.89 10.47 33.10
CA GLU A 130 -10.65 11.69 33.25
C GLU A 130 -11.44 11.99 31.98
N VAL A 131 -12.76 11.99 32.10
CA VAL A 131 -13.66 12.33 30.99
C VAL A 131 -13.74 13.84 30.85
N LEU A 132 -13.32 14.37 29.69
CA LEU A 132 -13.38 15.79 29.37
C LEU A 132 -14.68 16.15 28.65
N LEU A 133 -15.13 15.31 27.71
CA LEU A 133 -16.29 15.60 26.88
C LEU A 133 -16.92 14.31 26.34
N ASP A 134 -18.26 14.24 26.42
CA ASP A 134 -19.08 13.14 25.84
C ASP A 134 -20.15 13.71 24.91
N TRP A 135 -20.48 12.97 23.84
CA TRP A 135 -21.68 13.22 23.03
C TRP A 135 -22.22 11.93 22.44
N PRO A 136 -23.56 11.81 22.29
CA PRO A 136 -24.16 10.64 21.71
C PRO A 136 -23.98 10.61 20.19
N TYR A 137 -23.95 9.41 19.61
CA TYR A 137 -24.09 9.17 18.18
C TYR A 137 -25.25 8.19 17.91
N ASP A 138 -25.69 8.16 16.63
CA ASP A 138 -26.75 7.28 16.17
C ASP A 138 -26.13 5.92 15.82
N ASP A 139 -26.37 4.90 16.62
CA ASP A 139 -25.76 3.56 16.52
C ASP A 139 -26.34 2.71 15.38
N GLU A 140 -27.49 3.09 14.81
CA GLU A 140 -27.99 2.48 13.57
C GLU A 140 -27.06 2.76 12.38
N HIS A 141 -26.30 3.86 12.45
CA HIS A 141 -25.45 4.34 11.35
C HIS A 141 -24.08 4.78 11.87
N ILE A 142 -23.19 3.82 12.06
CA ILE A 142 -21.80 4.02 12.58
C ILE A 142 -20.82 4.53 11.49
N PHE A 143 -21.24 5.57 10.76
CA PHE A 143 -20.44 6.21 9.71
C PHE A 143 -20.18 7.68 10.01
N HIS A 144 -19.11 8.21 9.41
CA HIS A 144 -18.64 9.59 9.56
C HIS A 144 -18.37 9.94 11.03
N MET A 145 -17.52 9.14 11.67
CA MET A 145 -17.20 9.33 13.09
C MET A 145 -16.09 10.34 13.34
N GLY A 146 -15.47 10.89 12.28
CA GLY A 146 -14.31 11.75 12.41
C GLY A 146 -13.07 10.96 12.81
N GLY A 147 -12.21 11.54 13.64
CA GLY A 147 -11.06 10.84 14.18
C GLY A 147 -9.82 11.71 14.43
N ALA A 148 -9.83 12.97 13.98
CA ALA A 148 -8.70 13.83 14.22
C ALA A 148 -8.63 14.29 15.68
N VAL A 149 -7.49 14.08 16.35
CA VAL A 149 -7.15 14.73 17.61
C VAL A 149 -5.76 15.34 17.46
N PHE A 150 -5.63 16.62 17.79
CA PHE A 150 -4.40 17.36 17.64
C PHE A 150 -4.22 18.36 18.80
N MET A 151 -3.04 18.46 19.38
CA MET A 151 -2.73 19.48 20.36
C MET A 151 -1.65 20.41 19.80
N ASP A 152 -1.93 21.71 19.78
CA ASP A 152 -0.96 22.72 19.33
C ASP A 152 0.07 23.05 20.43
N GLY A 153 1.14 23.77 20.05
CA GLY A 153 2.20 24.15 20.97
C GLY A 153 1.76 25.08 22.13
N ARG A 154 0.53 25.61 22.07
CA ARG A 154 -0.09 26.44 23.14
C ARG A 154 -0.94 25.58 24.10
N GLY A 155 -1.07 24.28 23.86
CA GLY A 155 -1.86 23.37 24.66
C GLY A 155 -3.38 23.41 24.36
N TYR A 156 -3.79 23.92 23.19
CA TYR A 156 -5.17 23.81 22.74
C TYR A 156 -5.39 22.45 22.08
N LEU A 157 -6.40 21.72 22.55
CA LEU A 157 -6.81 20.43 22.01
C LEU A 157 -7.91 20.63 20.96
N TYR A 158 -7.64 20.22 19.73
CA TYR A 158 -8.57 20.21 18.61
C TYR A 158 -9.10 18.80 18.41
N ILE A 159 -10.43 18.63 18.24
CA ILE A 159 -11.09 17.35 18.10
C ILE A 159 -12.01 17.40 16.87
N GLY A 160 -11.71 16.61 15.86
CA GLY A 160 -12.52 16.46 14.65
C GLY A 160 -13.57 15.37 14.83
N ASN A 161 -14.83 15.75 14.75
CA ASN A 161 -15.96 14.85 14.89
C ASN A 161 -16.88 14.94 13.68
N GLY A 162 -17.21 13.80 13.07
CA GLY A 162 -18.04 13.72 11.88
C GLY A 162 -19.53 13.97 12.14
N ASP A 163 -20.30 14.07 11.07
CA ASP A 163 -21.73 14.42 11.12
C ASP A 163 -22.64 13.27 11.55
N ASN A 164 -22.14 12.02 11.55
CA ASN A 164 -22.88 10.80 11.88
C ASN A 164 -24.18 10.69 11.05
N CYS A 165 -24.10 10.97 9.76
CA CYS A 165 -25.19 10.83 8.82
C CYS A 165 -25.03 9.60 7.95
N HIS A 166 -26.12 9.19 7.29
CA HIS A 166 -26.12 8.00 6.47
C HIS A 166 -25.21 8.16 5.24
N TRP A 167 -24.40 7.15 4.93
CA TRP A 167 -23.39 7.19 3.85
C TRP A 167 -23.97 6.99 2.43
N ARG A 168 -25.18 6.38 2.32
CA ARG A 168 -25.81 6.08 1.03
C ARG A 168 -26.16 7.35 0.28
N PRO A 169 -26.23 7.27 -1.08
CA PRO A 169 -26.59 8.41 -1.90
C PRO A 169 -27.98 8.93 -1.52
N GLY A 170 -28.05 10.21 -1.30
CA GLY A 170 -29.25 10.95 -0.98
C GLY A 170 -28.89 12.41 -0.75
N LEU A 171 -29.88 13.28 -0.68
CA LEU A 171 -29.62 14.67 -0.32
C LEU A 171 -29.29 14.74 1.19
N PRO A 172 -28.18 15.39 1.57
CA PRO A 172 -27.75 15.48 2.98
C PRO A 172 -28.66 16.39 3.84
N ILE A 173 -29.78 16.80 3.30
CA ILE A 173 -30.77 17.72 3.85
C ILE A 173 -32.18 17.12 3.85
N ASP A 174 -32.31 15.79 3.80
CA ASP A 174 -33.58 15.10 3.78
C ASP A 174 -34.11 14.91 5.22
N PHE A 175 -35.03 15.78 5.62
CA PHE A 175 -35.64 15.77 6.96
C PHE A 175 -37.09 15.25 6.97
N ARG A 176 -37.54 14.53 5.93
CA ARG A 176 -38.84 13.87 5.89
C ARG A 176 -39.01 12.86 7.05
N PRO A 177 -40.23 12.55 7.45
CA PRO A 177 -40.48 11.49 8.46
C PRO A 177 -39.75 10.18 8.09
N GLY A 178 -39.02 9.60 9.04
CA GLY A 178 -38.21 8.39 8.82
C GLY A 178 -36.82 8.63 8.21
N MET A 179 -36.47 9.87 7.78
CA MET A 179 -35.20 10.20 7.13
C MET A 179 -34.25 11.00 8.04
N LYS A 180 -34.45 10.97 9.36
CA LYS A 180 -33.67 11.75 10.33
C LYS A 180 -32.15 11.49 10.21
N SER A 181 -31.71 10.26 9.93
CA SER A 181 -30.33 9.88 9.75
C SER A 181 -29.69 10.46 8.46
N TRP A 182 -30.51 10.97 7.53
CA TRP A 182 -30.06 11.63 6.29
C TRP A 182 -29.96 13.16 6.43
N ASP A 183 -30.47 13.71 7.51
CA ASP A 183 -30.52 15.13 7.78
C ASP A 183 -29.23 15.60 8.48
N ALA A 184 -28.19 15.94 7.70
CA ALA A 184 -26.97 16.48 8.27
C ALA A 184 -27.11 17.91 8.84
N MET A 185 -28.25 18.61 8.58
CA MET A 185 -28.54 19.87 9.24
C MET A 185 -28.86 19.70 10.73
N ARG A 186 -29.32 18.48 11.18
CA ARG A 186 -29.54 18.15 12.59
C ARG A 186 -28.25 18.09 13.42
N SER A 187 -27.11 17.85 12.73
CA SER A 187 -25.77 17.69 13.33
C SER A 187 -24.80 18.77 12.82
N ALA A 188 -24.21 18.62 11.61
CA ALA A 188 -23.19 19.54 11.10
C ALA A 188 -23.67 21.00 11.01
N GLY A 189 -24.93 21.22 10.58
CA GLY A 189 -25.56 22.54 10.52
C GLY A 189 -26.19 23.02 11.82
N ASN A 190 -26.13 22.25 12.91
CA ASN A 190 -26.75 22.59 14.20
C ASN A 190 -25.71 23.11 15.18
N SER A 191 -25.84 24.37 15.63
CA SER A 191 -24.91 25.00 16.54
C SER A 191 -24.95 24.45 17.99
N GLN A 192 -25.96 23.68 18.38
CA GLN A 192 -26.06 23.02 19.69
C GLN A 192 -25.64 21.53 19.67
N ASP A 193 -25.25 20.99 18.53
CA ASP A 193 -24.75 19.63 18.35
C ASP A 193 -23.22 19.63 18.15
N LEU A 194 -22.52 18.69 18.78
CA LEU A 194 -21.06 18.59 18.65
C LEU A 194 -20.61 17.75 17.44
N ARG A 195 -21.51 17.08 16.74
CA ARG A 195 -21.23 16.30 15.53
C ARG A 195 -21.12 17.21 14.30
N GLY A 196 -20.28 16.82 13.34
CA GLY A 196 -19.97 17.62 12.15
C GLY A 196 -19.22 18.90 12.49
N LYS A 197 -18.23 18.81 13.40
CA LYS A 197 -17.50 19.93 13.99
C LYS A 197 -16.01 19.63 14.15
N ILE A 198 -15.23 20.70 14.22
CA ILE A 198 -13.94 20.67 14.92
C ILE A 198 -14.12 21.44 16.21
N LEU A 199 -13.96 20.76 17.33
CA LEU A 199 -14.03 21.34 18.66
C LEU A 199 -12.64 21.84 19.08
N ARG A 200 -12.57 22.89 19.90
CA ARG A 200 -11.33 23.37 20.49
C ARG A 200 -11.53 23.67 21.97
N ILE A 201 -10.78 22.99 22.81
CA ILE A 201 -10.78 23.16 24.29
C ILE A 201 -9.34 23.32 24.79
N GLN A 202 -9.17 23.78 26.02
CA GLN A 202 -7.89 23.84 26.71
C GLN A 202 -7.96 22.99 27.98
N PRO A 203 -7.43 21.77 27.98
CA PRO A 203 -7.35 20.93 29.17
C PRO A 203 -6.56 21.66 30.28
N LYS A 204 -7.02 21.56 31.51
CA LYS A 204 -6.34 22.14 32.68
C LYS A 204 -5.55 21.09 33.43
N GLU A 205 -4.47 21.48 34.09
CA GLU A 205 -3.65 20.58 34.92
C GLU A 205 -4.46 19.98 36.08
N GLU A 206 -5.28 20.82 36.73
CA GLU A 206 -6.11 20.46 37.88
C GLU A 206 -7.37 19.64 37.50
N GLY A 207 -7.63 19.43 36.26
CA GLY A 207 -8.82 18.71 35.76
C GLY A 207 -9.80 19.59 35.01
N GLY A 208 -10.60 18.95 34.13
CA GLY A 208 -11.53 19.62 33.24
C GLY A 208 -10.84 20.41 32.13
N TYR A 209 -11.56 21.34 31.54
CA TYR A 209 -11.05 22.22 30.47
C TYR A 209 -11.61 23.64 30.55
N ALA A 210 -10.93 24.55 29.87
CA ALA A 210 -11.39 25.91 29.61
C ALA A 210 -11.79 26.05 28.13
N ILE A 211 -12.64 27.04 27.83
CA ILE A 211 -12.97 27.43 26.48
C ILE A 211 -11.96 28.52 26.03
N PRO A 212 -11.13 28.24 24.99
CA PRO A 212 -10.21 29.24 24.45
C PRO A 212 -10.96 30.43 23.84
N ARG A 213 -10.39 31.64 23.99
CA ARG A 213 -10.88 32.80 23.24
C ARG A 213 -10.78 32.52 21.72
N GLY A 214 -11.79 33.01 20.96
CA GLY A 214 -11.77 32.90 19.49
C GLY A 214 -12.42 31.63 18.98
N ASN A 215 -13.13 30.85 19.79
CA ASN A 215 -14.08 29.85 19.30
C ASN A 215 -15.28 30.53 18.63
N LEU A 216 -16.04 29.79 17.83
CA LEU A 216 -17.08 30.33 16.94
C LEU A 216 -18.24 30.99 17.70
N PHE A 217 -18.60 30.44 18.86
CA PHE A 217 -19.66 30.97 19.70
C PHE A 217 -19.11 31.42 21.05
N THR A 218 -19.54 32.60 21.51
CA THR A 218 -19.21 33.17 22.82
C THR A 218 -20.41 33.18 23.79
N ASN A 219 -21.62 32.88 23.26
CA ASN A 219 -22.85 32.80 24.04
C ASN A 219 -23.45 31.39 23.86
N PRO A 220 -23.64 30.60 24.96
CA PRO A 220 -24.17 29.24 24.89
C PRO A 220 -25.59 29.14 24.34
N LYS A 221 -26.36 30.23 24.31
CA LYS A 221 -27.67 30.29 23.67
C LYS A 221 -27.58 30.24 22.14
N ASN A 222 -26.45 30.67 21.57
CA ASN A 222 -26.22 30.73 20.12
C ASN A 222 -25.56 29.45 19.60
N GLY A 223 -24.83 28.71 20.46
CA GLY A 223 -24.14 27.48 20.10
C GLY A 223 -23.21 26.99 21.21
N ARG A 224 -22.76 25.76 21.10
CA ARG A 224 -21.80 25.14 22.01
C ARG A 224 -20.46 25.90 21.94
N LEU A 225 -19.93 26.25 23.10
CA LEU A 225 -18.74 27.08 23.22
C LEU A 225 -17.46 26.37 22.76
N GLU A 226 -17.48 25.04 22.73
CA GLU A 226 -16.39 24.19 22.27
C GLU A 226 -16.16 24.27 20.75
N ILE A 227 -17.14 24.73 19.98
CA ILE A 227 -17.08 24.74 18.52
C ILE A 227 -16.07 25.77 18.01
N TYR A 228 -15.05 25.29 17.29
CA TYR A 228 -14.11 26.11 16.53
C TYR A 228 -14.49 26.17 15.03
N ALA A 229 -14.75 25.01 14.41
CA ALA A 229 -15.28 24.93 13.06
C ALA A 229 -16.60 24.14 13.07
N MET A 230 -17.60 24.61 12.31
CA MET A 230 -18.86 23.90 12.08
C MET A 230 -19.05 23.66 10.58
N GLY A 231 -20.04 22.84 10.24
CA GLY A 231 -20.34 22.57 8.85
C GLY A 231 -19.26 21.73 8.17
N VAL A 232 -18.82 20.64 8.83
CA VAL A 232 -17.90 19.62 8.28
C VAL A 232 -18.60 18.26 8.28
N ARG A 233 -18.21 17.37 7.37
CA ARG A 233 -18.84 16.05 7.22
C ARG A 233 -18.09 14.95 7.97
N ASN A 234 -16.83 14.72 7.63
CA ASN A 234 -16.02 13.65 8.24
C ASN A 234 -14.53 14.08 8.30
N PRO A 235 -14.17 14.98 9.23
CA PRO A 235 -12.80 15.47 9.37
C PRO A 235 -11.93 14.40 10.05
N PHE A 236 -11.05 13.73 9.27
CA PHE A 236 -10.31 12.58 9.76
C PHE A 236 -8.89 12.90 10.23
N ARG A 237 -8.17 13.83 9.57
CA ARG A 237 -6.84 14.30 10.01
C ARG A 237 -6.71 15.80 9.82
N MET A 238 -5.99 16.40 10.78
CA MET A 238 -5.76 17.85 10.81
C MET A 238 -4.39 18.20 11.40
N THR A 239 -3.99 19.42 11.17
CA THR A 239 -2.81 20.02 11.77
C THR A 239 -3.05 21.51 12.03
N VAL A 240 -2.36 22.08 13.02
CA VAL A 240 -2.22 23.52 13.17
C VAL A 240 -0.79 23.87 12.78
N ASP A 241 -0.63 24.83 11.91
CA ASP A 241 0.67 25.44 11.66
C ASP A 241 0.98 26.42 12.79
N ASP A 242 1.85 26.04 13.72
CA ASP A 242 2.21 26.83 14.89
C ASP A 242 2.81 28.20 14.55
N SER A 243 3.38 28.35 13.33
CA SER A 243 3.97 29.62 12.89
C SER A 243 2.92 30.65 12.50
N THR A 244 1.78 30.21 11.95
CA THR A 244 0.69 31.08 11.47
C THR A 244 -0.58 30.98 12.33
N GLY A 245 -0.72 29.92 13.11
CA GLY A 245 -1.92 29.59 13.87
C GLY A 245 -3.08 29.11 13.02
N ILE A 246 -2.86 28.81 11.74
CA ILE A 246 -3.88 28.30 10.81
C ILE A 246 -4.10 26.81 11.06
N LEU A 247 -5.35 26.43 11.27
CA LEU A 247 -5.78 25.03 11.28
C LEU A 247 -6.05 24.57 9.83
N TYR A 248 -5.36 23.51 9.39
CA TYR A 248 -5.64 22.79 8.16
C TYR A 248 -6.26 21.43 8.47
N PHE A 249 -7.30 21.05 7.74
CA PHE A 249 -7.95 19.75 7.92
C PHE A 249 -8.48 19.19 6.60
N GLY A 250 -8.41 17.85 6.47
CA GLY A 250 -9.09 17.10 5.42
C GLY A 250 -10.51 16.79 5.82
N ASP A 251 -11.47 16.97 4.92
CA ASP A 251 -12.87 16.61 5.11
C ASP A 251 -13.33 15.67 4.00
N VAL A 252 -13.73 14.45 4.37
CA VAL A 252 -14.18 13.43 3.42
C VAL A 252 -15.63 13.71 3.03
N GLY A 253 -15.80 14.09 1.78
CA GLY A 253 -17.08 14.52 1.21
C GLY A 253 -18.02 13.37 0.83
N PRO A 254 -19.25 13.69 0.39
CA PRO A 254 -20.28 12.70 0.08
C PRO A 254 -19.94 11.90 -1.19
N ASN A 255 -20.33 10.62 -1.19
CA ASN A 255 -20.38 9.84 -2.41
C ASN A 255 -21.60 10.25 -3.23
N VAL A 256 -21.38 10.70 -4.46
CA VAL A 256 -22.46 11.05 -5.37
C VAL A 256 -22.51 10.05 -6.52
N PHE A 257 -23.69 9.56 -6.78
CA PHE A 257 -23.97 8.69 -7.91
C PHE A 257 -24.51 9.54 -9.06
N PRO A 258 -23.92 9.45 -10.25
CA PRO A 258 -24.33 10.24 -11.42
C PRO A 258 -25.81 10.09 -11.80
N GLU A 259 -26.43 8.97 -11.40
CA GLU A 259 -27.85 8.65 -11.67
C GLU A 259 -28.83 9.63 -11.01
N LEU A 260 -28.45 10.26 -9.91
CA LEU A 260 -29.34 11.18 -9.20
C LEU A 260 -29.55 12.53 -9.90
N LYS A 261 -28.76 12.86 -10.95
CA LYS A 261 -28.81 14.12 -11.71
C LYS A 261 -28.81 15.39 -10.86
N ILE A 262 -28.45 15.30 -9.58
CA ILE A 262 -28.38 16.41 -8.62
C ILE A 262 -26.95 16.92 -8.60
N LYS A 263 -26.78 18.24 -8.66
CA LYS A 263 -25.50 18.93 -8.44
C LYS A 263 -25.53 19.66 -7.10
N PRO A 264 -24.38 19.89 -6.45
CA PRO A 264 -23.02 19.55 -6.89
C PRO A 264 -22.69 18.06 -6.76
N LEU A 265 -21.67 17.61 -7.49
CA LEU A 265 -21.04 16.31 -7.28
C LEU A 265 -20.27 16.35 -5.96
N GLY A 266 -20.12 15.20 -5.29
CA GLY A 266 -19.36 15.13 -4.05
C GLY A 266 -17.88 15.46 -4.25
N TYR A 267 -17.32 16.23 -3.32
CA TYR A 267 -15.91 16.57 -3.27
C TYR A 267 -15.33 16.19 -1.90
N ASP A 268 -14.10 15.73 -1.89
CA ASP A 268 -13.25 15.77 -0.70
C ASP A 268 -12.53 17.12 -0.67
N GLU A 269 -12.22 17.59 0.53
CA GLU A 269 -11.75 18.96 0.76
C GLU A 269 -10.52 19.01 1.66
N ILE A 270 -9.58 19.91 1.34
CA ILE A 270 -8.65 20.48 2.32
C ILE A 270 -9.15 21.86 2.63
N ASN A 271 -9.38 22.10 3.90
CA ASN A 271 -9.87 23.36 4.44
C ASN A 271 -8.78 24.08 5.23
N ALA A 272 -8.81 25.43 5.24
CA ALA A 272 -7.91 26.27 6.02
C ALA A 272 -8.74 27.19 6.91
N ALA A 273 -8.50 27.14 8.22
CA ALA A 273 -9.19 27.94 9.21
C ALA A 273 -8.20 28.89 9.93
N PRO A 274 -7.95 30.10 9.43
CA PRO A 274 -7.15 31.10 10.13
C PRO A 274 -7.85 31.65 11.39
N LYS A 275 -9.15 31.45 11.47
CA LYS A 275 -10.03 31.73 12.61
C LYS A 275 -11.24 30.79 12.60
N ALA A 276 -11.96 30.75 13.72
CA ALA A 276 -13.20 29.98 13.81
C ALA A 276 -14.22 30.36 12.73
N ALA A 277 -14.81 29.35 12.08
CA ALA A 277 -15.70 29.57 10.92
C ALA A 277 -16.70 28.39 10.70
N ASN A 278 -17.68 28.67 9.79
CA ASN A 278 -18.56 27.66 9.20
C ASN A 278 -18.01 27.25 7.82
N PHE A 279 -17.84 25.93 7.57
CA PHE A 279 -17.33 25.38 6.29
C PHE A 279 -18.44 24.83 5.38
N GLY A 280 -19.68 25.12 5.71
CA GLY A 280 -20.82 25.07 4.80
C GLY A 280 -21.58 23.75 4.73
N TRP A 281 -20.98 22.60 5.05
CA TRP A 281 -21.71 21.33 5.03
C TRP A 281 -22.92 21.34 5.99
N PRO A 282 -24.11 20.83 5.62
CA PRO A 282 -24.46 20.14 4.36
C PRO A 282 -25.03 21.05 3.26
N LEU A 283 -24.99 22.35 3.41
CA LEU A 283 -25.63 23.30 2.47
C LEU A 283 -24.73 23.62 1.28
N PHE A 284 -23.42 23.55 1.46
CA PHE A 284 -22.39 23.86 0.45
C PHE A 284 -21.29 22.83 0.48
N ILE A 285 -20.55 22.72 -0.64
CA ILE A 285 -19.40 21.85 -0.78
C ILE A 285 -18.37 22.48 -1.75
N GLY A 286 -17.09 22.15 -1.58
CA GLY A 286 -15.99 22.61 -2.42
C GLY A 286 -15.87 24.14 -2.41
N PRO A 287 -15.90 24.82 -3.56
CA PRO A 287 -15.81 26.27 -3.63
C PRO A 287 -17.13 26.98 -3.23
N ASN A 288 -17.83 26.47 -2.25
CA ASN A 288 -19.19 26.87 -1.85
C ASN A 288 -20.27 26.59 -2.93
N GLU A 289 -20.12 25.49 -3.69
CA GLU A 289 -21.20 25.02 -4.57
C GLU A 289 -22.43 24.65 -3.72
N PRO A 290 -23.61 25.28 -3.94
CA PRO A 290 -24.77 25.06 -3.08
C PRO A 290 -25.48 23.76 -3.44
N TYR A 291 -25.87 22.97 -2.43
CA TYR A 291 -26.90 21.97 -2.59
C TYR A 291 -28.26 22.66 -2.82
N PRO A 292 -29.20 22.02 -3.55
CA PRO A 292 -30.51 22.61 -3.81
C PRO A 292 -31.42 22.54 -2.60
N VAL A 293 -32.28 23.53 -2.41
CA VAL A 293 -33.48 23.38 -1.60
C VAL A 293 -34.46 22.53 -2.42
N TYR A 294 -34.68 21.29 -1.94
CA TYR A 294 -35.42 20.27 -2.68
C TYR A 294 -36.82 20.04 -2.10
N ASP A 295 -37.84 20.16 -2.94
CA ASP A 295 -39.19 19.76 -2.63
C ASP A 295 -39.34 18.27 -2.94
N PHE A 296 -39.35 17.44 -1.87
CA PHE A 296 -39.44 16.00 -1.97
C PHE A 296 -40.83 15.49 -2.40
N GLU A 297 -41.89 16.26 -2.17
CA GLU A 297 -43.25 15.87 -2.60
C GLU A 297 -43.39 15.99 -4.11
N ASN A 298 -42.87 17.08 -4.68
CA ASN A 298 -42.96 17.38 -6.12
C ASN A 298 -41.69 16.98 -6.89
N SER A 299 -40.71 16.40 -6.22
CA SER A 299 -39.42 15.94 -6.80
C SER A 299 -38.70 17.01 -7.63
N LYS A 300 -38.63 18.26 -7.12
CA LYS A 300 -38.03 19.38 -7.84
C LYS A 300 -37.18 20.29 -6.97
N VAL A 301 -36.20 20.93 -7.62
CA VAL A 301 -35.42 22.00 -7.00
C VAL A 301 -36.29 23.28 -6.98
N VAL A 302 -36.42 23.88 -5.80
CA VAL A 302 -37.23 25.11 -5.61
C VAL A 302 -36.38 26.35 -5.38
N ALA A 303 -35.14 26.20 -4.85
CA ALA A 303 -34.22 27.30 -4.60
C ALA A 303 -32.77 26.74 -4.42
N THR A 304 -31.81 27.64 -4.22
CA THR A 304 -30.45 27.33 -3.77
C THR A 304 -30.10 28.10 -2.50
N PHE A 305 -29.31 27.53 -1.65
CA PHE A 305 -28.75 28.22 -0.48
C PHE A 305 -27.75 29.30 -0.90
N LYS A 306 -27.56 30.32 -0.02
CA LYS A 306 -26.60 31.41 -0.22
C LYS A 306 -25.50 31.30 0.80
N PRO A 307 -24.20 31.22 0.41
CA PRO A 307 -23.11 30.98 1.35
C PRO A 307 -22.86 32.15 2.30
N GLU A 308 -23.18 33.35 1.91
CA GLU A 308 -23.11 34.56 2.75
C GLU A 308 -24.19 34.64 3.85
N ALA A 309 -25.30 33.89 3.67
CA ALA A 309 -26.45 33.91 4.58
C ALA A 309 -27.12 32.52 4.67
N PRO A 310 -26.40 31.49 5.11
CA PRO A 310 -26.97 30.13 5.20
C PRO A 310 -28.06 30.06 6.28
N VAL A 311 -29.09 29.25 6.01
CA VAL A 311 -30.21 29.05 6.93
C VAL A 311 -30.49 27.58 7.13
N ASN A 312 -30.52 27.16 8.39
CA ASN A 312 -30.91 25.80 8.77
C ASN A 312 -32.42 25.70 8.94
N HIS A 313 -33.09 24.99 8.05
CA HIS A 313 -34.52 24.78 8.03
C HIS A 313 -34.97 23.45 8.65
N SER A 314 -34.01 22.61 9.09
CA SER A 314 -34.36 21.31 9.66
C SER A 314 -35.29 21.44 10.88
N PRO A 315 -36.35 20.65 10.98
CA PRO A 315 -37.15 20.53 12.18
C PRO A 315 -36.38 19.88 13.36
N ASN A 316 -35.26 19.22 13.07
CA ASN A 316 -34.37 18.61 14.07
C ASN A 316 -33.28 19.59 14.58
N ASN A 317 -33.25 20.83 14.12
CA ASN A 317 -32.32 21.85 14.56
C ASN A 317 -32.69 22.39 15.94
N THR A 318 -31.81 22.26 16.92
CA THR A 318 -31.95 22.81 18.26
C THR A 318 -31.13 24.10 18.47
N GLY A 319 -30.35 24.50 17.48
CA GLY A 319 -29.50 25.69 17.49
C GLY A 319 -30.09 26.88 16.76
N ILE A 320 -29.21 27.82 16.37
CA ILE A 320 -29.63 29.01 15.60
C ILE A 320 -30.06 28.62 14.19
N LYS A 321 -31.05 29.33 13.63
CA LYS A 321 -31.50 29.13 12.25
C LYS A 321 -30.59 29.84 11.24
N LYS A 322 -30.19 31.09 11.52
CA LYS A 322 -29.26 31.85 10.68
C LYS A 322 -27.84 31.47 11.06
N LEU A 323 -27.17 30.74 10.19
CA LEU A 323 -25.80 30.27 10.41
C LEU A 323 -24.76 31.33 10.02
N PRO A 324 -23.54 31.27 10.57
CA PRO A 324 -22.44 32.10 10.08
C PRO A 324 -22.16 31.87 8.59
N PRO A 325 -21.65 32.86 7.85
CA PRO A 325 -21.29 32.70 6.44
C PRO A 325 -20.37 31.51 6.20
N ALA A 326 -20.61 30.77 5.13
CA ALA A 326 -19.82 29.61 4.76
C ALA A 326 -18.47 30.01 4.12
N GLN A 327 -17.40 29.34 4.54
CA GLN A 327 -16.08 29.47 3.95
C GLN A 327 -15.88 28.40 2.86
N PRO A 328 -15.31 28.75 1.69
CA PRO A 328 -15.01 27.76 0.66
C PRO A 328 -13.81 26.90 1.05
N ALA A 329 -13.76 25.67 0.50
CA ALA A 329 -12.59 24.81 0.60
C ALA A 329 -11.35 25.46 -0.08
N LEU A 330 -10.19 25.18 0.48
CA LEU A 330 -8.89 25.59 -0.08
C LEU A 330 -8.53 24.75 -1.31
N ILE A 331 -8.68 23.40 -1.20
CA ILE A 331 -8.47 22.44 -2.28
C ILE A 331 -9.67 21.49 -2.26
N TRP A 332 -10.20 21.14 -3.45
CA TRP A 332 -11.33 20.22 -3.58
C TRP A 332 -11.21 19.36 -4.84
N TYR A 333 -11.68 18.12 -4.76
CA TYR A 333 -11.68 17.21 -5.91
C TYR A 333 -12.74 16.11 -5.77
N GLY A 334 -13.24 15.65 -6.90
CA GLY A 334 -14.20 14.56 -7.02
C GLY A 334 -13.57 13.22 -7.41
N ASN A 335 -14.40 12.24 -7.77
CA ASN A 335 -13.93 10.95 -8.28
C ASN A 335 -13.28 11.04 -9.66
N LEU A 336 -13.67 12.05 -10.46
CA LEU A 336 -13.05 12.31 -11.76
C LEU A 336 -11.85 13.24 -11.60
N LYS A 337 -10.97 13.25 -12.62
CA LYS A 337 -9.81 14.13 -12.65
C LYS A 337 -10.25 15.60 -12.55
N SER A 338 -9.77 16.31 -11.53
CA SER A 338 -10.07 17.72 -11.30
C SER A 338 -9.47 18.60 -12.40
N LYS A 339 -10.23 19.60 -12.86
CA LYS A 339 -9.72 20.64 -13.77
C LYS A 339 -8.85 21.66 -13.03
N HIS A 340 -9.17 21.94 -11.77
CA HIS A 340 -8.45 22.90 -10.92
C HIS A 340 -7.16 22.29 -10.33
N PHE A 341 -7.22 21.01 -9.92
CA PHE A 341 -6.12 20.28 -9.29
C PHE A 341 -5.85 18.95 -10.01
N PRO A 342 -5.31 18.97 -11.24
CA PRO A 342 -5.17 17.77 -12.07
C PRO A 342 -4.19 16.74 -11.52
N SER A 343 -3.24 17.15 -10.68
CA SER A 343 -2.28 16.25 -10.02
C SER A 343 -2.92 15.29 -9.00
N LEU A 344 -4.11 15.61 -8.49
CA LEU A 344 -4.84 14.75 -7.54
C LEU A 344 -5.42 13.48 -8.20
N GLY A 345 -5.44 13.41 -9.54
CA GLY A 345 -5.85 12.22 -10.28
C GLY A 345 -7.36 11.95 -10.23
N SER A 346 -7.74 10.67 -10.37
CA SER A 346 -9.12 10.17 -10.33
C SER A 346 -9.20 8.88 -9.50
N GLY A 347 -10.42 8.45 -9.11
CA GLY A 347 -10.65 7.23 -8.32
C GLY A 347 -11.38 7.48 -7.00
N GLY A 348 -11.25 6.56 -6.05
CA GLY A 348 -11.76 6.70 -4.68
C GLY A 348 -11.23 7.95 -3.98
N ARG A 349 -11.81 8.31 -2.84
CA ARG A 349 -11.47 9.54 -2.12
C ARG A 349 -11.47 9.33 -0.62
N SER A 350 -10.44 9.81 0.06
CA SER A 350 -10.33 9.91 1.52
C SER A 350 -9.12 10.79 1.86
N ILE A 351 -9.31 12.13 1.77
CA ILE A 351 -8.21 13.10 1.92
C ILE A 351 -7.92 13.43 3.37
N MET A 352 -6.65 13.70 3.64
CA MET A 352 -6.13 14.08 4.95
C MET A 352 -5.16 15.25 4.85
N ALA A 353 -5.18 16.14 5.85
CA ALA A 353 -4.17 17.18 6.01
C ALA A 353 -3.01 16.67 6.86
N GLY A 354 -1.80 16.83 6.36
CA GLY A 354 -0.55 16.60 7.06
C GLY A 354 0.08 17.88 7.57
N PRO A 355 1.34 17.86 8.02
CA PRO A 355 2.02 19.02 8.58
C PRO A 355 2.39 20.06 7.52
N VAL A 356 2.57 21.31 7.98
CA VAL A 356 3.28 22.36 7.21
C VAL A 356 4.77 22.25 7.57
N TYR A 357 5.62 22.11 6.55
CA TYR A 357 7.06 22.05 6.78
C TYR A 357 7.67 23.45 6.85
N HIS A 358 8.42 23.72 7.91
CA HIS A 358 9.24 24.91 8.06
C HIS A 358 10.71 24.53 8.15
N TYR A 359 11.52 25.04 7.22
CA TYR A 359 12.94 24.75 7.15
C TYR A 359 13.72 25.47 8.25
N ASP A 360 14.23 24.72 9.22
CA ASP A 360 15.14 25.28 10.23
C ASP A 360 16.59 25.30 9.73
N ALA A 361 17.07 26.47 9.33
CA ALA A 361 18.44 26.66 8.88
C ALA A 361 19.50 26.39 9.99
N LYS A 362 19.11 26.46 11.27
CA LYS A 362 20.01 26.22 12.43
C LYS A 362 20.12 24.76 12.81
N SER A 363 19.18 23.93 12.39
CA SER A 363 19.21 22.50 12.65
C SER A 363 20.43 21.87 12.00
N LYS A 364 21.15 21.05 12.76
CA LYS A 364 22.28 20.24 12.29
C LYS A 364 21.86 18.84 11.83
N SER A 365 20.56 18.56 11.82
CA SER A 365 20.05 17.24 11.41
C SER A 365 20.49 16.91 9.97
N PRO A 366 21.14 15.76 9.74
CA PRO A 366 21.56 15.35 8.41
C PRO A 366 20.41 14.80 7.55
N ILE A 367 19.24 14.58 8.15
CA ILE A 367 18.10 13.87 7.56
C ILE A 367 16.86 14.76 7.36
N ARG A 368 16.93 16.05 7.76
CA ARG A 368 15.81 16.98 7.59
C ARG A 368 15.43 17.16 6.13
N LEU A 369 14.17 17.41 5.85
CA LEU A 369 13.68 17.68 4.50
C LEU A 369 14.39 18.89 3.84
N PRO A 370 14.44 18.97 2.51
CA PRO A 370 15.15 20.04 1.80
C PRO A 370 14.42 21.41 1.96
N LYS A 371 15.19 22.51 1.81
CA LYS A 371 14.68 23.88 1.96
C LYS A 371 13.58 24.22 0.95
N GLU A 372 13.60 23.60 -0.17
CA GLU A 372 12.63 23.77 -1.27
C GLU A 372 11.19 23.42 -0.86
N LEU A 373 11.04 22.61 0.18
CA LEU A 373 9.73 22.27 0.77
C LEU A 373 9.28 23.26 1.87
N ASP A 374 10.06 24.30 2.15
CA ASP A 374 9.71 25.32 3.16
C ASP A 374 8.36 25.99 2.86
N GLY A 375 7.48 26.05 3.87
CA GLY A 375 6.13 26.60 3.76
C GLY A 375 5.14 25.74 2.98
N HIS A 376 5.48 24.46 2.67
CA HIS A 376 4.55 23.55 2.02
C HIS A 376 3.71 22.77 3.04
N LEU A 377 2.40 22.74 2.81
CA LEU A 377 1.45 21.85 3.47
C LEU A 377 1.52 20.48 2.78
N PHE A 378 1.78 19.43 3.54
CA PHE A 378 1.61 18.06 3.07
C PHE A 378 0.13 17.67 3.10
N ILE A 379 -0.35 17.04 2.03
CA ILE A 379 -1.67 16.43 1.94
C ILE A 379 -1.52 15.01 1.44
N TYR A 380 -2.37 14.10 1.89
CA TYR A 380 -2.25 12.69 1.53
C TYR A 380 -3.61 12.02 1.42
N GLU A 381 -3.64 10.88 0.75
CA GLU A 381 -4.87 10.26 0.33
C GLU A 381 -4.82 8.73 0.52
N TRP A 382 -5.76 8.22 1.29
CA TRP A 382 -5.82 6.82 1.67
C TRP A 382 -6.30 5.89 0.54
N MET A 383 -7.27 6.32 -0.29
CA MET A 383 -7.81 5.52 -1.41
C MET A 383 -6.92 5.54 -2.66
N ARG A 384 -6.16 6.63 -2.87
CA ARG A 384 -5.32 6.84 -4.06
C ARG A 384 -3.84 6.61 -3.80
N ASN A 385 -3.46 6.30 -2.56
CA ASN A 385 -2.08 5.94 -2.19
C ASN A 385 -1.02 6.98 -2.57
N TRP A 386 -1.32 8.29 -2.46
CA TRP A 386 -0.37 9.35 -2.78
C TRP A 386 -0.16 10.35 -1.65
N ILE A 387 0.99 11.00 -1.69
CA ILE A 387 1.31 12.21 -0.93
C ILE A 387 1.52 13.35 -1.92
N GLN A 388 0.99 14.52 -1.64
CA GLN A 388 1.16 15.74 -2.41
C GLN A 388 1.67 16.85 -1.48
N VAL A 389 2.28 17.89 -2.05
CA VAL A 389 2.63 19.10 -1.36
C VAL A 389 1.91 20.30 -1.95
N SER A 390 1.41 21.17 -1.10
CA SER A 390 0.69 22.38 -1.50
C SER A 390 1.39 23.61 -0.95
N LYS A 391 1.66 24.58 -1.82
CA LYS A 391 2.18 25.89 -1.43
C LYS A 391 1.10 26.93 -1.67
N LEU A 392 0.82 27.73 -0.63
CA LEU A 392 -0.11 28.84 -0.72
C LEU A 392 0.57 30.04 -1.40
N GLY A 393 0.03 30.51 -2.51
CA GLY A 393 0.44 31.71 -3.21
C GLY A 393 -0.65 32.76 -3.24
N SER A 394 -0.36 33.97 -3.72
CA SER A 394 -1.34 35.04 -3.95
C SER A 394 -2.50 34.61 -4.86
N ASP A 395 -2.23 33.70 -5.80
CA ASP A 395 -3.19 33.24 -6.83
C ASP A 395 -3.90 31.93 -6.42
N GLY A 396 -3.75 31.52 -5.15
CA GLY A 396 -4.31 30.29 -4.59
C GLY A 396 -3.27 29.17 -4.38
N PRO A 397 -3.72 27.97 -3.95
CA PRO A 397 -2.84 26.86 -3.67
C PRO A 397 -2.33 26.19 -4.96
N THR A 398 -1.01 25.94 -5.02
CA THR A 398 -0.43 25.01 -6.00
C THR A 398 -0.32 23.63 -5.39
N VAL A 399 -0.64 22.58 -6.13
CA VAL A 399 -0.56 21.18 -5.67
C VAL A 399 0.34 20.39 -6.60
N LYS A 400 1.36 19.72 -6.03
CA LYS A 400 2.33 18.90 -6.75
C LYS A 400 2.51 17.54 -6.10
N PRO A 401 2.74 16.45 -6.87
CA PRO A 401 3.10 15.17 -6.31
C PRO A 401 4.38 15.25 -5.47
N PHE A 402 4.41 14.54 -4.34
CA PHE A 402 5.58 14.31 -3.54
C PHE A 402 6.00 12.84 -3.70
N LEU A 403 7.19 12.59 -4.23
CA LEU A 403 7.75 11.26 -4.51
C LEU A 403 6.77 10.38 -5.32
N PRO A 404 6.37 10.78 -6.55
CA PRO A 404 5.32 10.12 -7.32
C PRO A 404 5.64 8.67 -7.69
N ASP A 405 6.93 8.29 -7.76
CA ASP A 405 7.38 6.93 -8.08
C ASP A 405 7.39 6.00 -6.85
N TRP A 406 7.05 6.53 -5.67
CA TRP A 406 6.97 5.73 -4.46
C TRP A 406 5.58 5.12 -4.30
N ASN A 407 5.54 3.84 -3.92
CA ASN A 407 4.31 3.19 -3.54
C ASN A 407 4.02 3.47 -2.06
N PHE A 408 3.02 4.33 -1.79
CA PHE A 408 2.47 4.55 -0.45
C PHE A 408 1.28 3.59 -0.26
N ARG A 409 1.22 2.92 0.91
CA ARG A 409 0.18 1.92 1.20
C ARG A 409 -0.85 2.49 2.17
N ARG A 410 -1.83 3.23 1.65
CA ARG A 410 -2.89 3.86 2.44
C ARG A 410 -2.32 4.70 3.60
N PRO A 411 -1.66 5.83 3.31
CA PRO A 411 -1.16 6.71 4.35
C PRO A 411 -2.33 7.20 5.21
N VAL A 412 -2.22 7.06 6.54
CA VAL A 412 -3.33 7.33 7.48
C VAL A 412 -3.00 8.38 8.52
N ASP A 413 -1.72 8.61 8.83
CA ASP A 413 -1.27 9.72 9.67
C ASP A 413 0.15 10.16 9.29
N MET A 414 0.46 11.45 9.49
CA MET A 414 1.72 12.07 9.08
C MET A 414 2.13 13.18 10.03
N LYS A 415 3.39 13.20 10.46
CA LYS A 415 3.97 14.18 11.38
C LYS A 415 5.37 14.58 10.94
N LEU A 416 5.83 15.76 11.38
CA LEU A 416 7.24 16.13 11.33
C LEU A 416 7.91 15.82 12.67
N GLY A 417 9.07 15.20 12.63
CA GLY A 417 9.92 15.07 13.81
C GLY A 417 10.75 16.33 14.06
N LEU A 418 11.26 16.47 15.29
CA LEU A 418 12.21 17.54 15.60
C LEU A 418 13.54 17.41 14.84
N ASP A 419 13.82 16.23 14.29
CA ASP A 419 14.93 15.97 13.38
C ASP A 419 14.69 16.53 11.96
N GLY A 420 13.49 17.05 11.69
CA GLY A 420 13.07 17.60 10.41
C GLY A 420 12.75 16.54 9.35
N ALA A 421 12.68 15.27 9.71
CA ALA A 421 12.20 14.20 8.85
C ALA A 421 10.66 14.11 8.87
N LEU A 422 10.08 13.53 7.82
CA LEU A 422 8.63 13.30 7.71
C LEU A 422 8.31 11.87 8.17
N TYR A 423 7.53 11.76 9.23
CA TYR A 423 7.08 10.47 9.78
C TYR A 423 5.70 10.12 9.24
N LEU A 424 5.41 8.84 9.04
CA LEU A 424 4.24 8.35 8.34
C LEU A 424 3.77 7.00 8.90
N ILE A 425 2.45 6.85 9.17
CA ILE A 425 1.80 5.54 9.24
C ILE A 425 1.25 5.19 7.87
N GLU A 426 1.59 4.01 7.38
CA GLU A 426 0.94 3.38 6.25
C GLU A 426 0.09 2.22 6.78
N TYR A 427 -1.23 2.29 6.54
CA TYR A 427 -2.21 1.33 7.05
C TYR A 427 -2.05 -0.07 6.44
N GLY A 428 -1.51 -0.17 5.22
CA GLY A 428 -1.30 -1.42 4.50
C GLY A 428 -2.41 -1.78 3.52
N ASP A 429 -2.15 -2.79 2.69
CA ASP A 429 -3.06 -3.19 1.59
C ASP A 429 -3.88 -4.45 1.91
N LYS A 430 -3.60 -5.15 3.02
CA LYS A 430 -4.17 -6.47 3.34
C LYS A 430 -5.46 -6.43 4.18
N GLY A 431 -6.39 -5.57 3.80
CA GLY A 431 -7.71 -5.51 4.44
C GLY A 431 -7.66 -4.92 5.86
N TRP A 432 -8.55 -5.37 6.74
CA TRP A 432 -8.69 -4.84 8.10
C TRP A 432 -7.71 -5.46 9.11
N GLU A 433 -7.03 -6.56 8.79
CA GLU A 433 -6.03 -7.20 9.67
C GLU A 433 -4.63 -6.61 9.54
N ASN A 434 -4.39 -5.80 8.54
CA ASN A 434 -3.22 -4.93 8.27
C ASN A 434 -1.86 -5.47 8.74
N ALA A 435 -1.59 -6.73 8.48
CA ALA A 435 -0.33 -7.37 8.81
C ALA A 435 0.89 -6.73 8.10
N ASP A 436 0.64 -5.88 7.11
CA ASP A 436 1.64 -5.14 6.33
C ASP A 436 1.64 -3.63 6.61
N SER A 437 0.95 -3.19 7.68
CA SER A 437 1.03 -1.81 8.17
C SER A 437 2.42 -1.50 8.71
N ARG A 438 2.83 -0.24 8.66
CA ARG A 438 4.14 0.18 9.15
C ARG A 438 4.16 1.63 9.61
N ILE A 439 5.09 1.95 10.51
CA ILE A 439 5.50 3.33 10.81
C ILE A 439 6.89 3.51 10.22
N SER A 440 7.06 4.55 9.41
CA SER A 440 8.32 4.86 8.75
C SER A 440 8.62 6.35 8.86
N ARG A 441 9.87 6.73 8.61
CA ARG A 441 10.23 8.13 8.35
C ARG A 441 10.84 8.27 6.96
N ILE A 442 10.54 9.39 6.33
CA ILE A 442 11.11 9.81 5.05
C ILE A 442 12.19 10.84 5.37
N VAL A 443 13.41 10.52 4.99
CA VAL A 443 14.60 11.34 5.24
C VAL A 443 15.17 11.86 3.93
N TYR A 444 15.86 13.00 3.97
CA TYR A 444 16.56 13.54 2.81
C TYR A 444 18.07 13.55 3.09
N ARG A 445 18.81 12.73 2.33
CA ARG A 445 20.26 12.56 2.48
C ARG A 445 21.02 13.66 1.75
N ARG A 446 21.82 14.41 2.50
CA ARG A 446 22.73 15.44 1.98
C ARG A 446 24.16 14.92 1.91
N GLY A 447 24.96 15.49 1.00
CA GLY A 447 26.34 15.09 0.82
C GLY A 447 26.49 13.86 -0.09
N ASN A 448 27.73 13.42 -0.25
CA ASN A 448 28.05 12.24 -1.03
C ASN A 448 27.60 10.97 -0.33
N ARG A 449 26.95 10.05 -1.07
CA ARG A 449 26.54 8.73 -0.63
C ARG A 449 27.48 7.68 -1.20
N ALA A 450 27.89 6.71 -0.39
CA ALA A 450 28.77 5.65 -0.86
C ALA A 450 28.08 4.79 -1.93
N PRO A 451 28.82 4.32 -2.94
CA PRO A 451 28.30 3.42 -3.96
C PRO A 451 27.85 2.11 -3.35
N THR A 452 27.02 1.39 -4.08
CA THR A 452 26.64 0.00 -3.80
C THR A 452 27.39 -0.90 -4.76
N ALA A 453 28.43 -1.60 -4.28
CA ALA A 453 29.16 -2.57 -5.07
C ALA A 453 28.33 -3.84 -5.27
N VAL A 454 28.34 -4.36 -6.49
CA VAL A 454 27.74 -5.64 -6.89
C VAL A 454 28.79 -6.43 -7.67
N VAL A 455 28.82 -7.76 -7.51
CA VAL A 455 29.63 -8.65 -8.34
C VAL A 455 28.81 -9.86 -8.74
N VAL A 456 28.81 -10.17 -10.03
CA VAL A 456 28.14 -11.34 -10.61
C VAL A 456 29.15 -12.18 -11.35
N ALA A 457 29.12 -13.50 -11.13
CA ALA A 457 29.91 -14.46 -11.90
C ALA A 457 29.05 -15.07 -13.01
N ASP A 458 29.61 -15.27 -14.22
CA ASP A 458 28.95 -16.03 -15.30
C ASP A 458 28.71 -17.49 -14.90
N VAL A 459 29.60 -18.03 -14.07
CA VAL A 459 29.45 -19.34 -13.47
C VAL A 459 30.01 -19.32 -12.03
N SER A 460 29.22 -19.78 -11.05
CA SER A 460 29.63 -19.82 -9.63
C SER A 460 30.12 -21.19 -9.16
N ALA A 461 29.94 -22.24 -9.98
CA ALA A 461 30.37 -23.59 -9.67
C ALA A 461 30.62 -24.38 -10.96
N GLY A 462 31.67 -25.24 -10.97
CA GLY A 462 31.98 -26.04 -12.17
C GLY A 462 33.18 -26.93 -11.97
N LYS A 463 33.42 -27.83 -12.95
CA LYS A 463 34.63 -28.69 -13.01
C LYS A 463 35.92 -27.84 -13.06
N HIS A 464 37.02 -28.41 -12.60
CA HIS A 464 38.34 -27.81 -12.78
C HIS A 464 39.00 -28.33 -14.07
N PRO A 465 39.79 -27.51 -14.78
CA PRO A 465 40.00 -26.09 -14.55
C PRO A 465 38.74 -25.28 -14.89
N LEU A 466 38.41 -24.27 -14.05
CA LEU A 466 37.24 -23.44 -14.21
C LEU A 466 37.64 -22.01 -14.57
N LYS A 467 37.18 -21.52 -15.70
CA LYS A 467 37.33 -20.12 -16.12
C LYS A 467 36.06 -19.38 -15.72
N VAL A 468 36.20 -18.29 -14.98
CA VAL A 468 35.08 -17.49 -14.47
C VAL A 468 35.26 -16.05 -14.90
N THR A 469 34.22 -15.46 -15.50
CA THR A 469 34.11 -14.03 -15.78
C THR A 469 33.26 -13.36 -14.73
N LEU A 470 33.86 -12.42 -14.02
CA LEU A 470 33.19 -11.62 -12.99
C LEU A 470 32.85 -10.25 -13.57
N ASP A 471 31.65 -9.75 -13.26
CA ASP A 471 31.17 -8.45 -13.71
C ASP A 471 30.66 -7.65 -12.50
N ALA A 472 31.26 -6.48 -12.29
CA ALA A 472 30.88 -5.51 -11.28
C ALA A 472 30.08 -4.31 -11.88
N GLY A 473 29.81 -4.32 -13.19
CA GLY A 473 29.15 -3.22 -13.91
C GLY A 473 27.69 -2.96 -13.46
N GLY A 474 27.10 -3.87 -12.69
CA GLY A 474 25.81 -3.67 -12.04
C GLY A 474 25.87 -2.85 -10.75
N SER A 475 27.03 -2.39 -10.31
CA SER A 475 27.17 -1.50 -9.15
C SER A 475 26.56 -0.12 -9.45
N ILE A 476 25.96 0.48 -8.43
CA ILE A 476 25.21 1.74 -8.56
C ILE A 476 25.76 2.74 -7.56
N ASP A 477 25.95 3.98 -8.03
CA ASP A 477 26.15 5.13 -7.16
C ASP A 477 24.84 5.90 -7.01
N PRO A 478 24.38 6.18 -5.76
CA PRO A 478 23.13 6.89 -5.53
C PRO A 478 23.16 8.36 -5.99
N ASP A 479 24.35 8.96 -6.13
CA ASP A 479 24.54 10.34 -6.60
C ASP A 479 24.81 10.41 -8.11
N GLY A 480 24.91 9.25 -8.76
CA GLY A 480 25.17 9.13 -10.20
C GLY A 480 26.65 9.28 -10.57
N ASP A 481 27.55 9.19 -9.60
CA ASP A 481 28.99 9.31 -9.81
C ASP A 481 29.54 8.13 -10.62
N THR A 482 30.65 8.39 -11.33
CA THR A 482 31.35 7.34 -12.07
C THR A 482 32.14 6.44 -11.12
N LEU A 483 31.92 5.12 -11.21
CA LEU A 483 32.56 4.15 -10.32
C LEU A 483 33.90 3.63 -10.87
N LYS A 484 34.90 3.57 -10.00
CA LYS A 484 36.18 2.90 -10.23
C LYS A 484 36.21 1.58 -9.48
N TYR A 485 36.70 0.53 -10.11
CA TYR A 485 36.68 -0.82 -9.55
C TYR A 485 38.09 -1.34 -9.31
N THR A 486 38.26 -1.97 -8.13
CA THR A 486 39.50 -2.65 -7.76
C THR A 486 39.16 -4.03 -7.21
N TRP A 487 39.69 -5.09 -7.85
CA TRP A 487 39.52 -6.48 -7.42
C TRP A 487 40.47 -6.83 -6.27
N GLY A 488 40.12 -7.83 -5.46
CA GLY A 488 40.91 -8.24 -4.29
C GLY A 488 42.36 -8.64 -4.60
N ASN A 489 42.68 -8.96 -5.86
CA ASN A 489 44.03 -9.21 -6.36
C ASN A 489 44.74 -7.96 -6.96
N GLY A 490 44.17 -6.76 -6.76
CA GLY A 490 44.74 -5.49 -7.23
C GLY A 490 44.45 -5.15 -8.70
N LYS A 491 43.76 -5.98 -9.46
CA LYS A 491 43.34 -5.65 -10.83
C LYS A 491 42.22 -4.62 -10.83
N THR A 492 42.15 -3.80 -11.86
CA THR A 492 41.15 -2.75 -12.02
C THR A 492 40.18 -3.04 -13.15
N GLY A 493 39.04 -2.34 -13.17
CA GLY A 493 37.99 -2.44 -14.19
C GLY A 493 36.76 -3.19 -13.75
N SER A 494 35.63 -2.94 -14.40
CA SER A 494 34.33 -3.52 -14.05
C SER A 494 34.23 -5.02 -14.32
N LYS A 495 35.09 -5.57 -15.21
CA LYS A 495 35.13 -7.01 -15.51
C LYS A 495 36.47 -7.62 -15.16
N HIS A 496 36.42 -8.85 -14.66
CA HIS A 496 37.65 -9.60 -14.36
C HIS A 496 37.47 -11.08 -14.70
N VAL A 497 38.50 -11.67 -15.31
CA VAL A 497 38.51 -13.08 -15.67
C VAL A 497 39.53 -13.81 -14.78
N LEU A 498 39.09 -14.87 -14.12
CA LEU A 498 39.93 -15.75 -13.28
C LEU A 498 39.89 -17.18 -13.82
N ASN A 499 41.04 -17.87 -13.71
CA ASN A 499 41.17 -19.27 -14.05
C ASN A 499 41.58 -20.03 -12.78
N PHE A 500 40.76 -20.95 -12.37
CA PHE A 500 40.97 -21.81 -11.17
C PHE A 500 41.38 -23.19 -11.64
N SER A 501 42.61 -23.60 -11.33
CA SER A 501 43.19 -24.89 -11.76
C SER A 501 43.03 -25.98 -10.71
N LYS A 502 42.68 -25.65 -9.46
CA LYS A 502 42.55 -26.61 -8.37
C LYS A 502 41.12 -26.59 -7.82
N PRO A 503 40.60 -27.76 -7.37
CA PRO A 503 39.39 -27.82 -6.63
C PRO A 503 39.42 -27.00 -5.34
N GLY A 504 38.28 -26.42 -4.94
CA GLY A 504 38.13 -25.64 -3.71
C GLY A 504 37.09 -24.55 -3.82
N THR A 505 36.83 -23.87 -2.69
CA THR A 505 35.95 -22.72 -2.61
C THR A 505 36.77 -21.44 -2.52
N TYR A 506 36.55 -20.53 -3.46
CA TYR A 506 37.34 -19.28 -3.59
C TYR A 506 36.41 -18.08 -3.35
N GLN A 507 36.91 -17.12 -2.55
CA GLN A 507 36.22 -15.83 -2.35
C GLN A 507 36.88 -14.75 -3.21
N VAL A 508 36.13 -14.13 -4.10
CA VAL A 508 36.60 -13.04 -4.97
C VAL A 508 35.87 -11.77 -4.59
N SER A 509 36.61 -10.70 -4.28
CA SER A 509 36.05 -9.41 -3.90
C SER A 509 36.33 -8.33 -4.93
N VAL A 510 35.41 -7.35 -5.03
CA VAL A 510 35.58 -6.11 -5.79
C VAL A 510 35.19 -4.94 -4.93
N THR A 511 35.96 -3.88 -4.93
CA THR A 511 35.68 -2.59 -4.30
C THR A 511 35.32 -1.58 -5.37
N ALA A 512 34.13 -0.99 -5.27
CA ALA A 512 33.69 0.16 -6.07
C ALA A 512 33.98 1.44 -5.27
N VAL A 513 34.54 2.45 -5.94
CA VAL A 513 34.89 3.77 -5.37
C VAL A 513 34.29 4.84 -6.28
N ASP A 514 33.58 5.81 -5.70
CA ASP A 514 33.04 6.98 -6.40
C ASP A 514 34.09 8.09 -6.62
N ASP A 515 33.70 9.17 -7.28
CA ASP A 515 34.59 10.29 -7.57
C ASP A 515 34.95 11.12 -6.32
N SER A 516 34.17 11.01 -5.24
CA SER A 516 34.41 11.65 -3.95
C SER A 516 35.24 10.79 -2.99
N GLY A 517 35.54 9.53 -3.36
CA GLY A 517 36.37 8.61 -2.59
C GLY A 517 35.63 7.73 -1.60
N ALA A 518 34.32 7.80 -1.54
CA ALA A 518 33.52 6.84 -0.79
C ALA A 518 33.50 5.50 -1.50
N LYS A 519 33.39 4.39 -0.75
CA LYS A 519 33.59 3.05 -1.29
C LYS A 519 32.71 2.00 -0.63
N SER A 520 32.45 0.95 -1.39
CA SER A 520 31.86 -0.29 -0.89
C SER A 520 32.52 -1.51 -1.54
N THR A 521 32.36 -2.69 -0.92
CA THR A 521 32.99 -3.93 -1.39
C THR A 521 31.93 -5.03 -1.47
N ALA A 522 31.90 -5.73 -2.60
CA ALA A 522 31.13 -6.95 -2.80
C ALA A 522 32.03 -8.17 -2.92
N THR A 523 31.55 -9.35 -2.50
CA THR A 523 32.29 -10.62 -2.55
C THR A 523 31.43 -11.69 -3.20
N GLN A 524 32.04 -12.50 -4.08
CA GLN A 524 31.43 -13.63 -4.78
C GLN A 524 32.18 -14.92 -4.43
N SER A 525 31.44 -15.95 -4.02
CA SER A 525 31.98 -17.29 -3.79
C SER A 525 31.97 -18.10 -5.10
N ILE A 526 33.10 -18.76 -5.43
CA ILE A 526 33.27 -19.64 -6.59
C ILE A 526 33.64 -21.03 -6.09
N GLN A 527 32.89 -22.05 -6.50
CA GLN A 527 33.12 -23.46 -6.16
C GLN A 527 33.70 -24.20 -7.37
N VAL A 528 34.90 -24.69 -7.24
CA VAL A 528 35.67 -25.32 -8.31
C VAL A 528 35.84 -26.80 -8.02
N GLY A 529 35.51 -27.68 -8.95
CA GLY A 529 35.64 -29.15 -8.82
C GLY A 529 34.33 -29.89 -8.66
N ASN A 530 33.21 -29.18 -8.58
CA ASN A 530 31.85 -29.72 -8.61
C ASN A 530 30.95 -28.83 -9.47
N ALA A 531 30.23 -29.42 -10.42
CA ALA A 531 29.28 -28.70 -11.26
C ALA A 531 27.84 -28.90 -10.74
N ARG A 532 27.03 -27.85 -10.76
CA ARG A 532 25.65 -27.96 -10.32
C ARG A 532 24.85 -28.92 -11.22
N PRO A 533 24.13 -29.91 -10.65
CA PRO A 533 23.27 -30.78 -11.44
C PRO A 533 22.20 -30.01 -12.20
N GLN A 534 21.85 -30.50 -13.37
CA GLN A 534 20.76 -29.94 -14.20
C GLN A 534 19.50 -30.79 -13.98
N VAL A 535 18.42 -30.12 -13.63
CA VAL A 535 17.09 -30.74 -13.44
C VAL A 535 16.11 -30.06 -14.37
N SER A 536 15.24 -30.84 -15.01
CA SER A 536 14.16 -30.31 -15.85
C SER A 536 12.94 -31.22 -15.86
N PHE A 537 11.77 -30.68 -16.17
CA PHE A 537 10.54 -31.43 -16.37
C PHE A 537 10.39 -31.79 -17.84
N ASN A 538 10.25 -33.09 -18.13
CA ASN A 538 9.73 -33.58 -19.42
C ASN A 538 8.20 -33.47 -19.44
N SER A 539 7.56 -33.79 -18.29
CA SER A 539 6.11 -33.63 -18.07
C SER A 539 5.82 -33.41 -16.58
N PRO A 540 4.71 -32.70 -16.23
CA PRO A 540 3.90 -31.85 -17.10
C PRO A 540 4.68 -30.61 -17.55
N SER A 541 4.20 -29.98 -18.63
CA SER A 541 4.82 -28.73 -19.11
C SER A 541 4.41 -27.54 -18.24
N HIS A 542 5.31 -26.56 -18.11
CA HIS A 542 5.04 -25.28 -17.44
C HIS A 542 3.80 -24.60 -18.04
N GLY A 543 2.97 -23.94 -17.21
CA GLY A 543 1.75 -23.27 -17.64
C GLY A 543 0.55 -24.18 -17.90
N SER A 544 0.70 -25.50 -17.83
CA SER A 544 -0.40 -26.46 -18.04
C SER A 544 -1.47 -26.34 -16.95
N PHE A 545 -2.64 -26.94 -17.23
CA PHE A 545 -3.78 -26.91 -16.31
C PHE A 545 -3.89 -28.20 -15.50
N PHE A 546 -4.38 -28.09 -14.27
CA PHE A 546 -4.75 -29.20 -13.40
C PHE A 546 -6.19 -29.05 -12.89
N ASP A 547 -6.78 -30.17 -12.50
CA ASP A 547 -8.03 -30.23 -11.75
C ASP A 547 -7.77 -30.71 -10.30
N TRP A 548 -8.72 -30.43 -9.39
CA TRP A 548 -8.62 -30.87 -7.99
C TRP A 548 -8.62 -32.41 -7.92
N LYS A 549 -7.66 -32.99 -7.15
CA LYS A 549 -7.43 -34.43 -7.02
C LYS A 549 -6.88 -35.13 -8.29
N ASP A 550 -6.50 -34.37 -9.32
CA ASP A 550 -5.85 -34.94 -10.51
C ASP A 550 -4.65 -35.79 -10.14
N LYS A 551 -4.52 -36.93 -10.83
CA LYS A 551 -3.33 -37.78 -10.80
C LYS A 551 -2.39 -37.36 -11.93
N LEU A 552 -1.54 -36.38 -11.66
CA LEU A 552 -0.61 -35.82 -12.61
C LEU A 552 0.58 -36.77 -12.80
N LYS A 553 0.74 -37.34 -13.99
CA LYS A 553 1.97 -38.05 -14.33
C LYS A 553 3.11 -37.07 -14.49
N TYR A 554 4.22 -37.32 -13.84
CA TYR A 554 5.43 -36.51 -14.00
C TYR A 554 6.61 -37.33 -14.47
N GLU A 555 7.48 -36.68 -15.24
CA GLU A 555 8.73 -37.23 -15.72
C GLU A 555 9.79 -36.14 -15.63
N LEU A 556 10.92 -36.44 -14.99
CA LEU A 556 12.02 -35.51 -14.75
C LEU A 556 13.26 -36.02 -15.52
N LYS A 557 14.02 -35.06 -16.04
CA LYS A 557 15.36 -35.31 -16.55
C LYS A 557 16.36 -34.68 -15.60
N VAL A 558 17.31 -35.50 -15.12
CA VAL A 558 18.39 -35.08 -14.24
C VAL A 558 19.71 -35.51 -14.89
N SER A 559 20.68 -34.59 -14.90
CA SER A 559 22.04 -34.88 -15.33
C SER A 559 23.02 -34.17 -14.40
N ASP A 560 24.11 -34.84 -14.12
CA ASP A 560 25.19 -34.33 -13.31
C ASP A 560 26.52 -34.60 -14.07
N ALA A 561 27.42 -33.62 -14.02
CA ALA A 561 28.63 -33.66 -14.83
C ALA A 561 29.69 -34.63 -14.24
N GLU A 562 29.62 -34.89 -12.93
CA GLU A 562 30.52 -35.74 -12.14
C GLU A 562 29.93 -37.15 -11.94
N THR A 563 28.59 -37.29 -12.04
CA THR A 563 27.88 -38.55 -11.78
C THR A 563 27.13 -39.02 -13.01
N ALA A 564 27.62 -40.05 -13.67
CA ALA A 564 27.01 -40.60 -14.89
C ALA A 564 25.64 -41.29 -14.63
N ASN A 565 25.52 -41.99 -13.48
CA ASN A 565 24.32 -42.73 -13.11
C ASN A 565 23.63 -42.08 -11.92
N ILE A 566 22.53 -41.37 -12.20
CA ILE A 566 21.76 -40.69 -11.14
C ILE A 566 20.89 -41.69 -10.39
N ASP A 567 21.05 -41.79 -9.07
CA ASP A 567 20.09 -42.54 -8.25
C ASP A 567 18.76 -41.77 -8.17
N GLY A 568 17.74 -42.36 -8.79
CA GLY A 568 16.40 -41.77 -8.81
C GLY A 568 15.80 -41.54 -7.41
N ASN A 569 16.24 -42.32 -6.39
CA ASN A 569 15.77 -42.17 -5.01
C ASN A 569 16.24 -40.85 -4.36
N LEU A 570 17.29 -40.24 -4.88
CA LEU A 570 17.80 -38.93 -4.43
C LEU A 570 17.10 -37.77 -5.13
N VAL A 571 16.33 -38.05 -6.20
CA VAL A 571 15.53 -37.04 -6.88
C VAL A 571 14.22 -36.85 -6.14
N SER A 572 13.91 -35.63 -5.79
CA SER A 572 12.71 -35.25 -5.04
C SER A 572 11.77 -34.38 -5.88
N LEU A 573 10.46 -34.59 -5.74
CA LEU A 573 9.41 -33.74 -6.27
C LEU A 573 8.50 -33.27 -5.13
N GLN A 574 8.35 -31.98 -4.99
CA GLN A 574 7.41 -31.36 -4.06
C GLN A 574 6.36 -30.57 -4.84
N GLY A 575 5.15 -30.50 -4.27
CA GLY A 575 4.09 -29.66 -4.84
C GLY A 575 3.42 -28.83 -3.77
N GLU A 576 3.23 -27.56 -4.06
CA GLU A 576 2.55 -26.61 -3.19
C GLU A 576 1.43 -25.91 -3.96
N PHE A 577 0.20 -25.90 -3.39
CA PHE A 577 -0.89 -25.11 -3.92
C PHE A 577 -0.87 -23.73 -3.29
N ARG A 578 -0.88 -22.69 -4.14
CA ARG A 578 -0.91 -21.30 -3.74
C ARG A 578 -2.16 -20.59 -4.24
N ASN A 579 -2.88 -19.96 -3.33
CA ASN A 579 -3.98 -19.09 -3.71
C ASN A 579 -3.40 -17.85 -4.41
N ARG A 580 -3.94 -17.52 -5.57
CA ARG A 580 -3.61 -16.29 -6.25
C ARG A 580 -4.46 -15.17 -5.63
N ARG A 581 -3.87 -14.34 -4.78
CA ARG A 581 -4.44 -13.06 -4.38
C ARG A 581 -3.79 -11.98 -5.23
N TYR A 582 -4.55 -10.96 -5.61
CA TYR A 582 -4.21 -9.80 -6.42
C TYR A 582 -2.70 -9.58 -6.61
N LEU A 583 -2.23 -9.77 -7.85
CA LEU A 583 -0.88 -9.40 -8.23
C LEU A 583 -0.94 -7.95 -8.73
N THR A 584 -0.07 -7.09 -8.20
CA THR A 584 0.13 -5.75 -8.72
C THR A 584 0.95 -5.78 -10.02
N ASP A 585 0.84 -4.75 -10.84
CA ASP A 585 1.34 -4.63 -12.22
C ASP A 585 2.86 -4.87 -12.43
N THR A 586 3.62 -5.17 -11.39
CA THR A 586 5.09 -5.29 -11.44
C THR A 586 5.63 -6.73 -11.48
N ASP A 587 4.79 -7.78 -11.35
CA ASP A 587 5.26 -9.15 -11.19
C ASP A 587 5.14 -9.98 -12.46
N ALA A 588 6.20 -9.97 -13.28
CA ALA A 588 6.27 -10.65 -14.57
C ALA A 588 6.59 -12.16 -14.48
N GLU A 589 6.76 -12.76 -13.31
CA GLU A 589 7.09 -14.17 -13.15
C GLU A 589 6.17 -14.90 -12.18
N LEU A 590 5.45 -15.89 -12.71
CA LEU A 590 4.45 -16.72 -11.98
C LEU A 590 5.05 -17.76 -11.00
N SER A 591 6.35 -17.98 -11.02
CA SER A 591 7.06 -18.62 -9.92
C SER A 591 7.15 -17.60 -8.80
N THR A 592 6.63 -17.86 -7.62
CA THR A 592 6.70 -16.93 -6.46
C THR A 592 7.64 -15.76 -6.69
N PRO A 593 7.18 -14.51 -6.70
CA PRO A 593 8.02 -13.36 -7.02
C PRO A 593 9.34 -13.34 -6.23
N GLY A 594 9.27 -13.72 -4.95
CA GLY A 594 10.45 -13.84 -4.09
C GLY A 594 11.45 -14.86 -4.57
N LEU A 595 11.04 -16.07 -4.94
CA LEU A 595 11.94 -17.11 -5.47
C LEU A 595 12.56 -16.68 -6.82
N ALA A 596 11.78 -16.07 -7.69
CA ALA A 596 12.26 -15.56 -8.97
C ALA A 596 13.34 -14.48 -8.77
N MET A 597 13.09 -13.54 -7.85
CA MET A 597 14.08 -12.51 -7.49
C MET A 597 15.34 -13.12 -6.88
N MET A 598 15.21 -14.09 -5.98
CA MET A 598 16.34 -14.80 -5.38
C MET A 598 17.17 -15.56 -6.43
N ARG A 599 16.53 -16.13 -7.46
CA ARG A 599 17.22 -16.80 -8.57
C ARG A 599 17.97 -15.85 -9.48
N LYS A 600 17.42 -14.67 -9.72
CA LYS A 600 18.10 -13.58 -10.46
C LYS A 600 19.22 -12.93 -9.64
N SER A 601 19.15 -13.06 -8.34
CA SER A 601 20.14 -12.56 -7.39
C SER A 601 21.16 -13.66 -7.04
N THR A 602 22.17 -13.30 -6.26
CA THR A 602 23.24 -14.23 -5.83
C THR A 602 22.85 -15.09 -4.62
N CYS A 603 21.60 -15.06 -4.16
CA CYS A 603 21.14 -15.70 -2.93
C CYS A 603 21.49 -17.21 -2.87
N PHE A 604 21.29 -17.94 -3.96
CA PHE A 604 21.58 -19.38 -4.05
C PHE A 604 23.07 -19.71 -4.21
N ALA A 605 23.94 -18.72 -4.32
CA ALA A 605 25.38 -18.94 -4.24
C ALA A 605 25.82 -19.29 -2.81
N CYS A 606 25.14 -18.75 -1.80
CA CYS A 606 25.46 -18.91 -0.39
C CYS A 606 24.44 -19.75 0.39
N HIS A 607 23.20 -19.85 -0.07
CA HIS A 607 22.11 -20.57 0.58
C HIS A 607 21.57 -21.69 -0.30
N ILE A 608 21.22 -22.81 0.32
CA ILE A 608 20.51 -23.93 -0.31
C ILE A 608 19.18 -24.10 0.42
N SER A 609 18.15 -24.63 -0.27
CA SER A 609 16.81 -24.75 0.31
C SER A 609 16.78 -25.67 1.53
N ASP A 610 17.44 -26.83 1.47
CA ASP A 610 17.31 -27.96 2.39
C ASP A 610 18.62 -28.39 3.10
N ALA A 611 19.75 -27.80 2.78
CA ALA A 611 21.03 -28.08 3.41
C ALA A 611 21.82 -26.80 3.71
N PRO A 612 22.62 -26.76 4.81
CA PRO A 612 23.56 -25.68 5.05
C PRO A 612 24.65 -25.64 3.98
N SER A 613 25.03 -24.41 3.57
CA SER A 613 26.19 -24.15 2.71
C SER A 613 27.04 -23.03 3.33
N ALA A 614 27.43 -22.02 2.60
CA ALA A 614 28.06 -20.83 3.18
C ALA A 614 27.11 -20.10 4.14
N GLY A 615 25.81 -20.11 3.84
CA GLY A 615 24.72 -19.65 4.72
C GLY A 615 23.82 -20.78 5.21
N PRO A 616 22.88 -20.50 6.12
CA PRO A 616 21.91 -21.50 6.61
C PRO A 616 20.98 -21.96 5.49
N ALA A 617 20.52 -23.21 5.57
CA ALA A 617 19.43 -23.69 4.72
C ALA A 617 18.17 -22.84 4.90
N TYR A 618 17.47 -22.52 3.83
CA TYR A 618 16.23 -21.75 3.92
C TYR A 618 15.15 -22.45 4.73
N GLU A 619 15.06 -23.78 4.68
CA GLU A 619 14.16 -24.55 5.54
C GLU A 619 14.48 -24.41 7.02
N LEU A 620 15.76 -24.31 7.39
CA LEU A 620 16.18 -24.06 8.78
C LEU A 620 15.80 -22.64 9.21
N VAL A 621 15.94 -21.66 8.33
CA VAL A 621 15.48 -20.29 8.58
C VAL A 621 13.97 -20.29 8.79
N ALA A 622 13.20 -20.90 7.88
CA ALA A 622 11.75 -21.02 8.00
C ALA A 622 11.32 -21.69 9.32
N LYS A 623 11.98 -22.77 9.70
CA LYS A 623 11.71 -23.49 10.96
C LYS A 623 12.03 -22.65 12.19
N LYS A 624 13.17 -21.95 12.21
CA LYS A 624 13.59 -21.10 13.33
C LYS A 624 12.62 -19.97 13.61
N TYR A 625 12.09 -19.36 12.56
CA TYR A 625 11.21 -18.18 12.64
C TYR A 625 9.73 -18.52 12.44
N ALA A 626 9.33 -19.79 12.55
CA ALA A 626 7.97 -20.28 12.29
C ALA A 626 6.87 -19.59 13.08
N ASN A 627 7.16 -19.19 14.32
CA ASN A 627 6.22 -18.59 15.26
C ASN A 627 6.54 -17.11 15.54
N ASP A 628 7.43 -16.52 14.77
CA ASP A 628 7.84 -15.12 14.91
C ASP A 628 7.09 -14.27 13.89
N ASN A 629 6.09 -13.52 14.35
CA ASN A 629 5.29 -12.66 13.50
C ASN A 629 6.08 -11.45 12.95
N GLN A 630 7.22 -11.11 13.53
CA GLN A 630 8.09 -10.03 13.07
C GLN A 630 9.18 -10.52 12.10
N ALA A 631 9.34 -11.82 11.96
CA ALA A 631 10.35 -12.41 11.09
C ALA A 631 10.30 -11.90 9.64
N PRO A 632 9.14 -11.74 9.00
CA PRO A 632 9.12 -11.28 7.62
C PRO A 632 9.84 -9.95 7.40
N GLU A 633 9.64 -8.99 8.28
CA GLU A 633 10.25 -7.66 8.19
C GLU A 633 11.70 -7.65 8.68
N SER A 634 11.96 -8.26 9.83
CA SER A 634 13.31 -8.30 10.41
C SER A 634 14.30 -9.03 9.51
N LEU A 635 13.87 -10.12 8.86
CA LEU A 635 14.68 -10.84 7.89
C LEU A 635 14.80 -10.08 6.56
N ALA A 636 13.78 -9.36 6.12
CA ALA A 636 13.86 -8.50 4.92
C ALA A 636 14.90 -7.38 5.11
N LEU A 637 14.90 -6.73 6.27
CA LEU A 637 15.93 -5.75 6.64
C LEU A 637 17.32 -6.41 6.75
N LYS A 638 17.39 -7.65 7.25
CA LYS A 638 18.63 -8.40 7.29
C LYS A 638 19.17 -8.75 5.91
N VAL A 639 18.32 -9.02 4.95
CA VAL A 639 18.73 -9.18 3.54
C VAL A 639 19.31 -7.88 3.00
N LEU A 640 18.69 -6.74 3.27
CA LEU A 640 19.18 -5.42 2.81
C LEU A 640 20.48 -5.04 3.46
N ASN A 641 20.59 -5.17 4.78
CA ASN A 641 21.66 -4.60 5.59
C ASN A 641 22.79 -5.62 5.87
N GLY A 642 22.59 -6.91 5.55
CA GLY A 642 23.50 -7.97 5.93
C GLY A 642 23.50 -8.25 7.43
N GLY A 643 24.52 -8.97 7.90
CA GLY A 643 24.77 -9.20 9.33
C GLY A 643 25.39 -10.54 9.68
N VAL A 644 25.77 -10.68 10.97
CA VAL A 644 26.44 -11.85 11.54
C VAL A 644 25.74 -12.33 12.82
N GLY A 645 26.12 -13.48 13.32
CA GLY A 645 25.88 -13.92 14.69
C GLY A 645 24.71 -14.86 14.90
N VAL A 646 23.61 -14.74 14.16
CA VAL A 646 22.41 -15.61 14.37
C VAL A 646 22.64 -17.05 13.92
N TRP A 647 23.46 -17.23 12.89
CA TRP A 647 23.79 -18.53 12.29
C TRP A 647 25.29 -18.84 12.29
N GLY A 648 26.05 -18.21 13.16
CA GLY A 648 27.49 -18.35 13.28
C GLY A 648 28.26 -17.08 12.91
N GLN A 649 29.60 -17.23 12.75
CA GLN A 649 30.50 -16.09 12.48
C GLN A 649 30.58 -15.68 11.00
N GLN A 650 29.96 -16.45 10.12
CA GLN A 650 29.95 -16.16 8.67
C GLN A 650 29.04 -14.97 8.42
N PRO A 651 29.54 -13.83 7.89
CA PRO A 651 28.72 -12.68 7.62
C PRO A 651 27.86 -12.90 6.37
N MET A 652 26.58 -12.56 6.47
CA MET A 652 25.73 -12.39 5.31
C MET A 652 26.00 -11.00 4.72
N PRO A 653 26.42 -10.89 3.46
CA PRO A 653 26.63 -9.58 2.84
C PRO A 653 25.29 -8.82 2.68
N PRO A 654 25.28 -7.47 2.69
CA PRO A 654 24.12 -6.68 2.39
C PRO A 654 23.70 -6.80 0.91
N HIS A 655 22.40 -6.70 0.65
CA HIS A 655 21.83 -6.72 -0.71
C HIS A 655 21.03 -5.44 -0.98
N PRO A 656 21.66 -4.25 -0.95
CA PRO A 656 20.97 -2.96 -1.07
C PRO A 656 20.42 -2.67 -2.49
N GLN A 657 20.75 -3.50 -3.49
CA GLN A 657 20.18 -3.46 -4.84
C GLN A 657 18.69 -3.86 -4.88
N HIS A 658 18.13 -4.38 -3.78
CA HIS A 658 16.72 -4.73 -3.66
C HIS A 658 15.98 -3.68 -2.83
N THR A 659 14.69 -3.47 -3.13
CA THR A 659 13.82 -2.70 -2.23
C THR A 659 13.37 -3.55 -1.04
N ILE A 660 12.87 -2.92 0.02
CA ILE A 660 12.32 -3.65 1.18
C ILE A 660 11.16 -4.56 0.77
N GLU A 661 10.34 -4.14 -0.19
CA GLU A 661 9.25 -4.93 -0.75
C GLU A 661 9.77 -6.18 -1.47
N GLN A 662 10.83 -6.04 -2.25
CA GLN A 662 11.46 -7.16 -2.95
C GLN A 662 12.07 -8.16 -1.97
N THR A 663 12.80 -7.69 -0.97
CA THR A 663 13.38 -8.56 0.06
C THR A 663 12.29 -9.19 0.93
N ARG A 664 11.18 -8.48 1.17
CA ARG A 664 10.00 -9.04 1.84
C ARG A 664 9.41 -10.22 1.07
N LEU A 665 9.23 -10.11 -0.24
CA LEU A 665 8.76 -11.21 -1.09
C LEU A 665 9.72 -12.42 -1.05
N MET A 666 11.05 -12.16 -1.04
CA MET A 666 12.06 -13.22 -0.88
C MET A 666 11.89 -13.94 0.47
N VAL A 667 11.75 -13.19 1.55
CA VAL A 667 11.58 -13.74 2.91
C VAL A 667 10.25 -14.45 3.06
N ASP A 668 9.16 -13.93 2.50
CA ASP A 668 7.85 -14.59 2.49
C ASP A 668 7.93 -15.98 1.83
N TRP A 669 8.70 -16.11 0.74
CA TRP A 669 8.99 -17.41 0.16
C TRP A 669 9.81 -18.30 1.11
N ILE A 670 10.88 -17.79 1.72
CA ILE A 670 11.69 -18.55 2.67
C ILE A 670 10.82 -19.08 3.82
N LEU A 671 10.04 -18.22 4.47
CA LEU A 671 9.20 -18.59 5.59
C LEU A 671 8.07 -19.56 5.20
N SER A 672 7.64 -19.53 3.94
CA SER A 672 6.66 -20.47 3.42
C SER A 672 7.15 -21.92 3.41
N LEU A 673 8.46 -22.16 3.46
CA LEU A 673 9.05 -23.50 3.49
C LEU A 673 8.73 -24.26 4.78
N ASN A 674 8.37 -23.57 5.87
CA ASN A 674 7.99 -24.21 7.14
C ASN A 674 6.49 -24.57 7.25
N LYS A 675 5.67 -24.21 6.30
CA LYS A 675 4.24 -24.55 6.37
C LYS A 675 4.05 -26.05 6.16
N ASN A 676 3.51 -26.75 7.17
CA ASN A 676 3.14 -28.17 7.20
C ASN A 676 2.15 -28.63 6.09
N ASN A 677 2.03 -27.89 5.01
CA ASN A 677 1.23 -28.16 3.82
C ASN A 677 2.07 -28.63 2.62
N ALA A 678 3.39 -28.70 2.73
CA ALA A 678 4.19 -29.36 1.73
C ALA A 678 3.87 -30.87 1.80
N SER A 679 3.35 -31.42 0.72
CA SER A 679 3.18 -32.86 0.59
C SER A 679 4.55 -33.53 0.83
N THR A 680 4.57 -34.67 1.51
CA THR A 680 5.79 -35.49 1.63
C THR A 680 6.47 -35.59 0.27
N PRO A 681 7.78 -35.24 0.15
CA PRO A 681 8.46 -35.28 -1.14
C PRO A 681 8.30 -36.62 -1.82
N ARG A 682 7.87 -36.65 -3.06
CA ARG A 682 7.89 -37.87 -3.87
C ARG A 682 9.32 -38.12 -4.31
N ARG A 683 9.76 -39.36 -4.27
CA ARG A 683 11.06 -39.79 -4.75
C ARG A 683 10.94 -40.44 -6.12
N GLY A 684 11.95 -40.26 -6.97
CA GLY A 684 12.00 -40.82 -8.31
C GLY A 684 11.94 -39.85 -9.46
N MET A 685 12.54 -40.25 -10.60
CA MET A 685 12.54 -39.46 -11.83
C MET A 685 11.20 -39.47 -12.57
N ALA A 686 10.33 -40.41 -12.26
CA ALA A 686 8.98 -40.47 -12.83
C ALA A 686 7.99 -41.00 -11.80
N GLY A 687 6.72 -40.63 -11.95
CA GLY A 687 5.67 -41.10 -11.04
C GLY A 687 4.34 -40.36 -11.19
N ILE A 688 3.55 -40.40 -10.12
CA ILE A 688 2.25 -39.73 -10.06
C ILE A 688 2.26 -38.74 -8.87
N TYR A 689 2.01 -37.49 -9.16
CA TYR A 689 1.70 -36.48 -8.17
C TYR A 689 0.19 -36.28 -8.09
N THR A 690 -0.39 -36.36 -6.89
CA THR A 690 -1.82 -36.11 -6.70
C THR A 690 -2.05 -34.66 -6.33
N ALA A 691 -2.75 -33.90 -7.17
CA ALA A 691 -3.14 -32.53 -6.90
C ALA A 691 -4.01 -32.47 -5.63
N PRO A 692 -3.93 -31.35 -4.85
CA PRO A 692 -4.64 -31.25 -3.57
C PRO A 692 -6.16 -31.34 -3.77
N ALA A 693 -6.87 -31.73 -2.71
CA ALA A 693 -8.32 -31.71 -2.68
C ALA A 693 -8.83 -30.28 -2.46
N LYS A 694 -9.99 -29.97 -3.08
CA LYS A 694 -10.71 -28.71 -2.82
C LYS A 694 -11.15 -28.68 -1.35
N ARG A 695 -10.82 -27.62 -0.61
CA ARG A 695 -11.26 -27.41 0.78
C ARG A 695 -12.36 -26.35 0.84
N LYS A 696 -13.34 -26.49 1.77
CA LYS A 696 -14.52 -25.59 1.92
C LYS A 696 -14.18 -24.09 1.96
N ASN A 697 -13.01 -23.72 2.49
CA ASN A 697 -12.57 -22.32 2.66
C ASN A 697 -11.40 -21.93 1.72
N ARG A 698 -11.06 -22.75 0.71
CA ARG A 698 -10.09 -22.38 -0.33
C ARG A 698 -10.82 -21.67 -1.45
N VAL A 699 -10.26 -20.55 -1.86
CA VAL A 699 -10.60 -19.92 -3.15
C VAL A 699 -10.35 -20.97 -4.24
N ASP A 700 -11.36 -21.22 -5.09
CA ASP A 700 -11.32 -22.27 -6.13
C ASP A 700 -10.21 -22.07 -7.17
N GLU A 701 -9.36 -21.08 -6.98
CA GLU A 701 -8.42 -20.56 -7.95
C GLU A 701 -7.06 -20.32 -7.32
N GLY A 702 -6.08 -20.80 -8.04
CA GLY A 702 -4.69 -20.70 -7.63
C GLY A 702 -3.80 -21.42 -8.62
N VAL A 703 -2.56 -21.60 -8.20
CA VAL A 703 -1.53 -22.30 -8.95
C VAL A 703 -0.98 -23.44 -8.11
N LEU A 704 -0.68 -24.56 -8.79
CA LEU A 704 0.08 -25.66 -8.21
C LEU A 704 1.53 -25.51 -8.68
N VAL A 705 2.43 -25.21 -7.72
CA VAL A 705 3.85 -25.11 -7.97
C VAL A 705 4.48 -26.47 -7.73
N LEU A 706 5.12 -27.06 -8.74
CA LEU A 706 5.88 -28.29 -8.63
C LEU A 706 7.37 -27.97 -8.70
N THR A 707 8.13 -28.36 -7.68
CA THR A 707 9.59 -28.20 -7.62
C THR A 707 10.26 -29.56 -7.56
N ALA A 708 11.08 -29.84 -8.56
CA ALA A 708 11.94 -31.02 -8.59
C ALA A 708 13.36 -30.64 -8.21
N GLY A 709 14.05 -31.49 -7.45
CA GLY A 709 15.41 -31.21 -7.01
C GLY A 709 16.25 -32.51 -6.89
N TYR A 710 17.54 -32.37 -7.15
CA TYR A 710 18.56 -33.38 -6.93
C TYR A 710 19.79 -32.71 -6.32
N THR A 711 20.33 -33.32 -5.25
CA THR A 711 21.56 -32.89 -4.61
C THR A 711 22.63 -33.95 -4.87
N ASP A 712 23.75 -33.56 -5.46
CA ASP A 712 24.89 -34.45 -5.70
C ASP A 712 25.63 -34.78 -4.41
N ALA A 713 26.67 -35.64 -4.51
CA ALA A 713 27.49 -36.00 -3.39
C ALA A 713 28.60 -35.00 -3.05
N GLY A 714 28.75 -33.93 -3.90
CA GLY A 714 29.90 -33.03 -3.82
C GLY A 714 31.19 -33.69 -4.35
N ALA A 715 32.31 -33.01 -4.15
CA ALA A 715 33.65 -33.49 -4.52
C ALA A 715 34.64 -33.19 -3.39
N VAL A 716 35.85 -33.69 -3.49
CA VAL A 716 36.90 -33.49 -2.46
C VAL A 716 37.16 -31.98 -2.28
N GLY A 717 36.89 -31.48 -1.07
CA GLY A 717 37.04 -30.05 -0.72
C GLY A 717 35.97 -29.11 -1.30
N VAL A 718 34.91 -29.65 -1.94
CA VAL A 718 33.80 -28.87 -2.49
C VAL A 718 32.46 -29.48 -2.01
N PRO A 719 31.57 -28.67 -1.38
CA PRO A 719 30.32 -29.17 -0.85
C PRO A 719 29.36 -29.68 -1.93
N PRO A 720 28.37 -30.53 -1.58
CA PRO A 720 27.29 -30.91 -2.45
C PRO A 720 26.57 -29.70 -3.04
N LEU A 721 26.14 -29.80 -4.28
CA LEU A 721 25.36 -28.82 -4.98
C LEU A 721 23.99 -29.36 -5.34
N ARG A 722 22.97 -28.52 -5.18
CA ARG A 722 21.61 -28.86 -5.55
C ARG A 722 21.21 -28.21 -6.87
N GLY A 723 20.75 -29.03 -7.80
CA GLY A 723 20.03 -28.60 -8.97
C GLY A 723 18.53 -28.62 -8.74
N GLU A 724 17.81 -27.63 -9.23
CA GLU A 724 16.35 -27.53 -9.10
C GLU A 724 15.69 -27.08 -10.40
N ALA A 725 14.45 -27.52 -10.59
CA ALA A 725 13.54 -27.02 -11.61
C ALA A 725 12.15 -26.82 -11.00
N THR A 726 11.52 -25.72 -11.38
CA THR A 726 10.17 -25.40 -10.92
C THR A 726 9.27 -25.13 -12.11
N ILE A 727 8.07 -25.69 -12.08
CA ILE A 727 7.00 -25.39 -13.01
C ILE A 727 5.74 -24.98 -12.26
N VAL A 728 4.90 -24.18 -12.91
CA VAL A 728 3.62 -23.73 -12.40
C VAL A 728 2.52 -24.38 -13.25
N LEU A 729 1.52 -24.94 -12.59
CA LEU A 729 0.30 -25.44 -13.20
C LEU A 729 -0.88 -24.57 -12.76
N HIS A 730 -1.76 -24.25 -13.67
CA HIS A 730 -2.90 -23.36 -13.42
C HIS A 730 -4.18 -24.15 -13.14
N SER A 731 -5.04 -23.62 -12.25
CA SER A 731 -6.44 -24.03 -12.19
C SER A 731 -7.12 -23.74 -13.54
N ARG A 732 -7.98 -24.66 -14.05
CA ARG A 732 -8.70 -24.45 -15.31
C ARG A 732 -9.58 -23.22 -15.28
N ARG A 733 -10.23 -22.94 -14.14
CA ARG A 733 -11.06 -21.76 -13.97
C ARG A 733 -10.18 -20.61 -13.48
N LYS A 734 -10.28 -19.47 -14.17
CA LYS A 734 -9.58 -18.22 -13.84
C LYS A 734 -10.61 -17.12 -13.53
N LYS A 735 -10.65 -16.61 -12.31
CA LYS A 735 -11.43 -15.39 -12.04
C LYS A 735 -10.85 -14.21 -12.80
N ALA A 736 -11.74 -13.44 -13.38
CA ALA A 736 -11.36 -12.25 -14.12
C ALA A 736 -10.59 -11.26 -13.24
N ALA A 737 -10.97 -11.12 -11.98
CA ALA A 737 -10.29 -10.24 -11.01
C ALA A 737 -8.87 -10.68 -10.61
N LEU A 738 -8.46 -11.91 -10.95
CA LEU A 738 -7.11 -12.44 -10.70
C LEU A 738 -6.24 -12.38 -11.98
N TYR A 739 -6.38 -11.32 -12.74
CA TYR A 739 -5.54 -11.02 -13.92
C TYR A 739 -4.09 -10.74 -13.52
N ASP A 740 -3.18 -10.85 -14.48
CA ASP A 740 -1.77 -10.47 -14.32
C ASP A 740 -1.49 -9.03 -14.76
N VAL A 741 -2.21 -8.55 -15.79
CA VAL A 741 -2.12 -7.18 -16.28
C VAL A 741 -3.52 -6.63 -16.57
N ASN A 742 -3.72 -5.35 -16.26
CA ASN A 742 -4.97 -4.65 -16.52
C ASN A 742 -4.73 -3.42 -17.42
N HIS A 743 -5.58 -3.27 -18.42
CA HIS A 743 -5.64 -2.13 -19.31
C HIS A 743 -7.07 -1.57 -19.33
N GLY A 744 -7.37 -0.65 -18.41
CA GLY A 744 -8.61 0.13 -18.38
C GLY A 744 -9.80 -0.46 -17.63
N MET A 745 -9.83 -1.78 -17.36
CA MET A 745 -10.96 -2.42 -16.68
C MET A 745 -11.00 -2.11 -15.18
N GLN A 746 -12.20 -2.04 -14.60
CA GLN A 746 -12.41 -1.75 -13.18
C GLN A 746 -12.85 -3.00 -12.41
N TYR A 747 -12.34 -3.13 -11.19
CA TYR A 747 -12.77 -4.16 -10.26
C TYR A 747 -14.09 -3.77 -9.60
N VAL A 748 -15.03 -4.73 -9.57
CA VAL A 748 -16.32 -4.61 -8.88
C VAL A 748 -16.40 -5.73 -7.84
N GLU A 749 -16.50 -5.39 -6.57
CA GLU A 749 -16.37 -6.36 -5.48
C GLU A 749 -17.49 -7.42 -5.49
N GLN A 750 -18.73 -7.01 -5.69
CA GLN A 750 -19.89 -7.91 -5.70
C GLN A 750 -21.06 -7.34 -6.51
N VAL A 751 -21.68 -8.20 -7.30
CA VAL A 751 -22.98 -7.96 -7.93
C VAL A 751 -23.85 -9.22 -7.71
N GLU A 752 -24.95 -9.11 -6.97
CA GLU A 752 -25.97 -10.15 -6.70
C GLU A 752 -25.42 -11.59 -6.48
N GLY A 753 -24.53 -11.75 -5.49
CA GLY A 753 -23.95 -13.05 -5.14
C GLY A 753 -22.69 -13.44 -5.94
N GLU A 754 -22.41 -12.78 -7.04
CA GLU A 754 -21.15 -12.93 -7.78
C GLU A 754 -20.06 -12.02 -7.19
N LYS A 755 -18.93 -12.60 -6.82
CA LYS A 755 -17.78 -11.89 -6.23
C LYS A 755 -16.60 -11.83 -7.20
N GLY A 756 -15.84 -10.71 -7.16
CA GLY A 756 -14.60 -10.56 -7.93
C GLY A 756 -14.85 -10.42 -9.42
N ILE A 757 -15.70 -9.49 -9.78
CA ILE A 757 -16.09 -9.16 -11.16
C ILE A 757 -15.19 -8.06 -11.69
N ILE A 758 -14.84 -8.13 -12.95
CA ILE A 758 -14.26 -7.01 -13.71
C ILE A 758 -15.36 -6.41 -14.58
N GLY A 759 -15.51 -5.09 -14.53
CA GLY A 759 -16.58 -4.35 -15.22
C GLY A 759 -16.17 -2.97 -15.73
N HIS A 760 -17.15 -2.17 -16.15
CA HIS A 760 -16.97 -0.77 -16.60
C HIS A 760 -15.97 -0.60 -17.74
N PHE A 761 -16.14 -1.36 -18.85
CA PHE A 761 -15.21 -1.36 -19.97
C PHE A 761 -15.44 -0.22 -20.97
N GLU A 762 -14.34 0.27 -21.53
CA GLU A 762 -14.30 0.93 -22.83
C GLU A 762 -13.94 -0.09 -23.93
N ASN A 763 -14.29 0.24 -25.18
CA ASN A 763 -13.93 -0.63 -26.31
C ASN A 763 -12.39 -0.70 -26.48
N GLY A 764 -11.82 -1.86 -26.27
CA GLY A 764 -10.38 -2.08 -26.34
C GLY A 764 -9.73 -2.34 -25.00
N ASP A 765 -10.43 -2.08 -23.88
CA ASP A 765 -9.94 -2.43 -22.54
C ASP A 765 -9.70 -3.93 -22.44
N ALA A 766 -8.71 -4.32 -21.66
CA ALA A 766 -8.25 -5.70 -21.61
C ALA A 766 -7.68 -6.10 -20.26
N ILE A 767 -7.78 -7.40 -19.95
CA ILE A 767 -6.97 -8.06 -18.91
C ILE A 767 -6.12 -9.15 -19.53
N ILE A 768 -4.98 -9.45 -18.95
CA ILE A 768 -4.06 -10.49 -19.45
C ILE A 768 -3.82 -11.51 -18.34
N PHE A 769 -3.91 -12.80 -18.73
CA PHE A 769 -3.42 -13.95 -17.96
C PHE A 769 -2.14 -14.45 -18.62
N ARG A 770 -1.05 -14.47 -17.86
CA ARG A 770 0.27 -14.84 -18.40
C ARG A 770 0.56 -16.33 -18.34
N GLU A 771 1.41 -16.78 -19.25
CA GLU A 771 2.05 -18.10 -19.26
C GLU A 771 1.07 -19.29 -19.18
N LEU A 772 -0.05 -19.23 -19.91
CA LEU A 772 -0.99 -20.33 -20.03
C LEU A 772 -0.58 -21.28 -21.15
N ASN A 773 -0.40 -22.55 -20.85
CA ASN A 773 -0.14 -23.57 -21.87
C ASN A 773 -1.45 -24.13 -22.39
N LEU A 774 -1.84 -23.68 -23.57
CA LEU A 774 -3.09 -24.04 -24.22
C LEU A 774 -3.01 -25.36 -25.03
N SER A 775 -1.91 -26.12 -24.92
CA SER A 775 -1.80 -27.43 -25.58
C SER A 775 -2.89 -28.38 -25.08
N GLY A 776 -3.68 -28.92 -26.01
CA GLY A 776 -4.79 -29.82 -25.73
C GLY A 776 -6.06 -29.15 -25.20
N ILE A 777 -6.11 -27.82 -25.10
CA ILE A 777 -7.32 -27.07 -24.79
C ILE A 777 -8.06 -26.77 -26.07
N LYS A 778 -9.35 -27.16 -26.13
CA LYS A 778 -10.21 -27.03 -27.32
C LYS A 778 -11.30 -26.00 -27.15
N ASN A 779 -11.79 -25.83 -25.94
CA ASN A 779 -12.91 -24.95 -25.65
C ASN A 779 -12.59 -24.02 -24.47
N VAL A 780 -13.34 -22.93 -24.38
CA VAL A 780 -13.37 -22.03 -23.26
C VAL A 780 -14.81 -21.71 -22.89
N ILE A 781 -15.11 -21.64 -21.61
CA ILE A 781 -16.37 -21.11 -21.09
C ILE A 781 -16.08 -19.78 -20.41
N VAL A 782 -16.85 -18.75 -20.74
CA VAL A 782 -16.75 -17.41 -20.13
C VAL A 782 -18.04 -17.13 -19.38
N ARG A 783 -17.95 -16.81 -18.09
CA ARG A 783 -19.09 -16.32 -17.29
C ARG A 783 -19.10 -14.81 -17.29
N ALA A 784 -20.07 -14.24 -18.00
CA ALA A 784 -20.22 -12.82 -18.21
C ALA A 784 -21.70 -12.41 -18.24
N GLY A 785 -21.99 -11.14 -17.94
CA GLY A 785 -23.36 -10.62 -17.92
C GLY A 785 -23.43 -9.14 -17.53
N GLY A 786 -24.62 -8.65 -17.20
CA GLY A 786 -24.83 -7.27 -16.77
C GLY A 786 -24.84 -6.25 -17.89
N LEU A 787 -25.21 -6.63 -19.12
CA LEU A 787 -25.26 -5.74 -20.28
C LEU A 787 -26.66 -5.14 -20.51
N SER A 788 -26.67 -3.85 -20.75
CA SER A 788 -27.81 -3.11 -21.34
C SER A 788 -27.83 -3.17 -22.87
N LYS A 789 -26.85 -3.83 -23.51
CA LYS A 789 -26.71 -3.99 -24.98
C LYS A 789 -25.90 -5.23 -25.31
N LEU A 790 -26.06 -5.75 -26.56
CA LEU A 790 -25.24 -6.83 -27.09
C LEU A 790 -23.77 -6.50 -26.98
N GLY A 791 -22.97 -7.39 -26.36
CA GLY A 791 -21.54 -7.25 -26.18
C GLY A 791 -20.70 -8.37 -26.77
N ARG A 792 -19.39 -8.19 -26.78
CA ARG A 792 -18.43 -9.19 -27.22
C ARG A 792 -17.12 -9.11 -26.45
N PHE A 793 -16.60 -10.27 -26.01
CA PHE A 793 -15.23 -10.45 -25.62
C PHE A 793 -14.42 -11.18 -26.70
N GLU A 794 -13.18 -10.82 -26.85
CA GLU A 794 -12.21 -11.54 -27.67
C GLU A 794 -11.05 -12.03 -26.81
N LEU A 795 -10.76 -13.31 -26.87
CA LEU A 795 -9.52 -13.85 -26.34
C LEU A 795 -8.47 -13.74 -27.44
N ARG A 796 -7.33 -13.13 -27.12
CA ARG A 796 -6.24 -12.85 -28.05
C ARG A 796 -4.89 -13.30 -27.48
N LYS A 797 -3.95 -13.66 -28.38
CA LYS A 797 -2.61 -14.11 -28.01
C LYS A 797 -1.73 -12.91 -27.63
N GLY A 798 -1.15 -12.93 -26.45
CA GLY A 798 -0.10 -12.03 -25.96
C GLY A 798 -0.50 -10.59 -25.67
N SER A 799 -1.38 -10.00 -26.47
CA SER A 799 -1.73 -8.57 -26.34
C SER A 799 -3.13 -8.28 -26.90
N PRO A 800 -3.71 -7.08 -26.62
CA PRO A 800 -5.01 -6.67 -27.18
C PRO A 800 -5.08 -6.65 -28.71
N LYS A 801 -3.92 -6.56 -29.39
CA LYS A 801 -3.80 -6.60 -30.85
C LYS A 801 -3.31 -7.95 -31.37
N GLY A 802 -3.09 -8.94 -30.52
CA GLY A 802 -2.62 -10.28 -30.89
C GLY A 802 -3.63 -11.07 -31.72
N SER A 803 -3.21 -12.22 -32.24
CA SER A 803 -4.11 -13.10 -33.04
C SER A 803 -5.31 -13.57 -32.22
N LEU A 804 -6.47 -13.64 -32.85
CA LEU A 804 -7.72 -14.08 -32.22
C LEU A 804 -7.66 -15.57 -31.88
N LEU A 805 -7.93 -15.90 -30.62
CA LEU A 805 -8.02 -17.25 -30.08
C LEU A 805 -9.46 -17.73 -29.97
N ALA A 806 -10.35 -16.85 -29.48
CA ALA A 806 -11.80 -17.10 -29.39
C ALA A 806 -12.58 -15.78 -29.41
N SER A 807 -13.86 -15.84 -29.81
CA SER A 807 -14.78 -14.70 -29.77
C SER A 807 -16.09 -15.11 -29.10
N ILE A 808 -16.45 -14.43 -28.05
CA ILE A 808 -17.59 -14.70 -27.19
C ILE A 808 -18.60 -13.57 -27.33
N LYS A 809 -19.80 -13.89 -27.80
CA LYS A 809 -20.92 -12.95 -27.85
C LYS A 809 -21.67 -13.01 -26.53
N VAL A 810 -21.88 -11.85 -25.90
CA VAL A 810 -22.68 -11.70 -24.69
C VAL A 810 -23.99 -11.05 -25.08
N LYS A 811 -25.12 -11.69 -24.78
CA LYS A 811 -26.44 -11.16 -25.05
C LYS A 811 -26.76 -10.01 -24.10
N GLU A 812 -27.81 -9.26 -24.40
CA GLU A 812 -28.44 -8.35 -23.44
C GLU A 812 -29.09 -9.20 -22.33
N THR A 813 -28.54 -9.11 -21.11
CA THR A 813 -28.97 -9.93 -19.97
C THR A 813 -29.73 -9.13 -18.91
N GLY A 814 -29.96 -7.82 -19.13
CA GLY A 814 -30.40 -6.92 -18.06
C GLY A 814 -29.27 -6.64 -17.05
N ASP A 815 -29.56 -5.80 -16.07
CA ASP A 815 -28.49 -5.19 -15.22
C ASP A 815 -27.76 -6.17 -14.28
N ARG A 816 -28.20 -7.48 -14.18
CA ARG A 816 -27.70 -8.34 -13.09
C ARG A 816 -27.59 -9.83 -13.39
N GLU A 817 -27.91 -10.31 -14.60
CA GLU A 817 -27.81 -11.72 -14.93
C GLU A 817 -26.47 -12.10 -15.57
N PHE A 818 -25.89 -13.22 -15.13
CA PHE A 818 -24.63 -13.78 -15.67
C PHE A 818 -24.91 -15.12 -16.33
N GLU A 819 -24.42 -15.28 -17.55
CA GLU A 819 -24.50 -16.52 -18.35
C GLU A 819 -23.14 -17.18 -18.53
N GLU A 820 -23.13 -18.49 -18.70
CA GLU A 820 -21.96 -19.29 -19.10
C GLU A 820 -21.96 -19.46 -20.62
N LEU A 821 -20.95 -18.88 -21.26
CA LEU A 821 -20.87 -18.73 -22.72
C LEU A 821 -19.73 -19.58 -23.27
N PRO A 822 -20.02 -20.71 -23.93
CA PRO A 822 -18.98 -21.57 -24.52
C PRO A 822 -18.46 -21.00 -25.85
N ALA A 823 -17.16 -21.20 -26.11
CA ALA A 823 -16.54 -20.88 -27.39
C ALA A 823 -15.40 -21.85 -27.72
N GLN A 824 -15.20 -22.13 -29.01
CA GLN A 824 -14.04 -22.91 -29.48
C GLN A 824 -12.77 -22.06 -29.36
N LEU A 825 -11.70 -22.67 -28.87
CA LEU A 825 -10.39 -22.03 -28.73
C LEU A 825 -9.46 -22.51 -29.87
N LYS A 826 -8.91 -21.57 -30.62
CA LYS A 826 -7.96 -21.83 -31.71
C LYS A 826 -6.55 -21.49 -31.25
N ALA A 827 -5.96 -22.36 -30.43
CA ALA A 827 -4.62 -22.10 -29.90
C ALA A 827 -3.95 -23.38 -29.41
N GLY A 828 -2.64 -23.33 -29.29
CA GLY A 828 -1.80 -24.35 -28.65
C GLY A 828 -0.50 -23.72 -28.13
N GLY A 829 0.17 -24.43 -27.22
CA GLY A 829 1.44 -24.01 -26.62
C GLY A 829 1.32 -22.96 -25.52
N LEU A 830 2.48 -22.58 -24.98
CA LEU A 830 2.61 -21.60 -23.91
C LEU A 830 2.43 -20.18 -24.49
N THR A 831 1.53 -19.40 -23.89
CA THR A 831 1.24 -18.02 -24.30
C THR A 831 0.52 -17.24 -23.23
N ASP A 832 0.62 -15.92 -23.29
CA ASP A 832 -0.28 -15.03 -22.57
C ASP A 832 -1.64 -14.99 -23.25
N VAL A 833 -2.71 -14.94 -22.47
CA VAL A 833 -4.10 -14.84 -22.97
C VAL A 833 -4.66 -13.50 -22.56
N CYS A 834 -4.91 -12.66 -23.56
CA CYS A 834 -5.48 -11.33 -23.39
C CYS A 834 -6.99 -11.37 -23.64
N VAL A 835 -7.80 -10.95 -22.69
CA VAL A 835 -9.27 -10.83 -22.81
C VAL A 835 -9.61 -9.39 -23.09
N VAL A 836 -10.11 -9.10 -24.27
CA VAL A 836 -10.38 -7.75 -24.78
C VAL A 836 -11.88 -7.52 -24.86
N ALA A 837 -12.34 -6.43 -24.27
CA ALA A 837 -13.73 -5.95 -24.47
C ALA A 837 -13.89 -5.29 -25.84
N LYS A 838 -14.89 -5.68 -26.61
CA LYS A 838 -15.26 -5.12 -27.93
C LYS A 838 -16.59 -4.36 -27.90
N THR A 839 -16.95 -3.89 -26.73
CA THR A 839 -18.18 -3.12 -26.50
C THR A 839 -17.95 -2.18 -25.33
N LYS A 840 -18.52 -1.00 -25.42
CA LYS A 840 -18.56 -0.02 -24.30
C LYS A 840 -19.79 -0.28 -23.46
N GLY A 841 -19.63 -0.43 -22.16
CA GLY A 841 -20.79 -0.53 -21.26
C GLY A 841 -20.47 -1.13 -19.88
N VAL A 842 -21.53 -1.23 -19.08
CA VAL A 842 -21.51 -1.88 -17.78
C VAL A 842 -21.65 -3.38 -18.02
N LEU A 843 -20.55 -4.04 -18.32
CA LEU A 843 -20.46 -5.49 -18.47
C LEU A 843 -19.66 -6.05 -17.31
N GLY A 844 -20.12 -7.18 -16.75
CA GLY A 844 -19.35 -7.95 -15.77
C GLY A 844 -18.71 -9.17 -16.42
N LEU A 845 -17.42 -9.36 -16.21
CA LEU A 845 -16.68 -10.60 -16.49
C LEU A 845 -16.28 -11.21 -15.15
N ASN A 846 -16.82 -12.42 -14.85
CA ASN A 846 -16.55 -13.08 -13.58
C ASN A 846 -15.38 -14.07 -13.69
N TRP A 847 -15.47 -15.05 -14.59
CA TRP A 847 -14.41 -16.05 -14.77
C TRP A 847 -14.35 -16.62 -16.18
N ILE A 848 -13.23 -17.27 -16.47
CA ILE A 848 -12.95 -17.98 -17.71
C ILE A 848 -12.47 -19.38 -17.35
N GLU A 849 -13.03 -20.42 -17.96
CA GLU A 849 -12.65 -21.82 -17.75
C GLU A 849 -12.14 -22.46 -19.04
N PHE A 850 -10.95 -23.05 -18.99
CA PHE A 850 -10.28 -23.70 -20.11
C PHE A 850 -10.55 -25.20 -20.11
N GLN A 851 -11.11 -25.74 -21.21
CA GLN A 851 -11.54 -27.14 -21.32
C GLN A 851 -10.76 -27.88 -22.41
N LYS A 852 -10.48 -29.21 -22.14
CA LYS A 852 -9.78 -30.10 -23.08
C LYS A 852 -10.62 -30.45 -24.29
#